data_730858b86f4c1defeb9be9703bf91d11
#
_entry.id   730858b86f4c1defeb9be9703bf91d11
#
_cell.length_a   1.000
_cell.length_b   1.000
_cell.length_c   1.000
_cell.angle_alpha   90.00
_cell.angle_beta   90.00
_cell.angle_gamma   90.00
#
_symmetry.space_group_name_H-M   'P 1'
#
loop_
_entity.id
_entity.type
_entity.pdbx_description
1 polymer ?
#
loop_
_entity_poly.entity_id
_entity_poly.type
_entity_poly.pdbx_seq_one_letter_code
_entity_poly.pdbx_strand_id
1 'polypeptide(L)'
;MAAILTPEELSRLQSLSESELTEFLSSLPDDVLPIVAAEIDGLQFQDNYASDRSRRNAEVINARTAASQEIGPLPGIADRARRERCRTDLVAFCREYFAPTFYLALAPYQVAMLERFQHVTLQSGRDCHAVRRGGLKSTCARAAAIWAAVYGHRRLIVLTGATDDKANEHRENFFALMASSPHLQDDFPELTPLLLKWKQPKKQFRLGGRLLTVHPKDERGRIVFADIHDAPSCQVHVAPYSLMATDVSGLSFVDREGVSVRPDLLIFDDVQTPQSAQSPLMTEEREEQITKTFLGLAGLGQKIAAIMVCTVRQHQDLTERFLDRKRHPDWYGQRYKSVLKFPERSDLWDLYAAKLGQGATPEEGKQQAQEFYRQNKADMDAGGQVAWELDKLPDELTALQSMMTVRALDPEFFRREIQQEGTAPVNSSGMRLDTTAILSRLSQNERGRIPGNASHVTAFIDSSDQVLWWMVCAWERDFSGVIVDYGTWPDQGRPIFYKSDLVRRISQEKPGASWEEAFAHAHNELERELVQRFPELDLILKDWSDGGQKPRIESQVSASANRSRIRPSKGFAPRPGRKPVHLWGDQHRDRQTGAYWLEKRSEGIHHVQYDVNIWKSHAARRLITTIGAPSAVLLPGSDERANRLLAEHFTSETPKAVSYDGATGVAWELLVGRDNDWWDCFVGCNVAASICGVGVANERTGSKQRRTFALPGGVRG
;
A
#
# COMPACT_ATOMS: atom_id res chain seq x y z
N MET A 1 -20.19 33.64 -31.32
CA MET A 1 -20.76 34.74 -32.14
C MET A 1 -20.23 36.04 -31.55
N ALA A 2 -19.76 36.94 -32.37
CA ALA A 2 -19.34 38.27 -31.88
C ALA A 2 -20.58 39.03 -31.40
N ALA A 3 -20.50 39.69 -30.25
CA ALA A 3 -21.58 40.56 -29.77
C ALA A 3 -21.91 41.61 -30.82
N ILE A 4 -23.19 41.76 -31.13
CA ILE A 4 -23.66 42.70 -32.14
C ILE A 4 -23.78 44.11 -31.55
N LEU A 5 -23.98 44.19 -30.22
CA LEU A 5 -24.07 45.45 -29.49
C LEU A 5 -22.78 45.75 -28.73
N THR A 6 -22.34 46.96 -28.75
CA THR A 6 -21.21 47.43 -27.92
C THR A 6 -21.67 47.61 -26.46
N PRO A 7 -20.74 47.60 -25.48
CA PRO A 7 -21.06 47.84 -24.08
C PRO A 7 -21.78 49.19 -23.82
N GLU A 8 -21.50 50.22 -24.62
CA GLU A 8 -22.14 51.51 -24.52
C GLU A 8 -23.58 51.49 -25.05
N GLU A 9 -23.83 50.77 -26.14
CA GLU A 9 -25.17 50.57 -26.71
C GLU A 9 -26.05 49.73 -25.77
N LEU A 10 -25.50 48.68 -25.19
CA LEU A 10 -26.18 47.88 -24.18
C LEU A 10 -26.57 48.69 -22.93
N SER A 11 -25.67 49.56 -22.43
CA SER A 11 -25.92 50.42 -21.29
C SER A 11 -27.02 51.45 -21.58
N ARG A 12 -27.06 51.96 -22.84
CA ARG A 12 -28.10 52.88 -23.29
C ARG A 12 -29.47 52.24 -23.41
N LEU A 13 -29.52 51.00 -23.90
CA LEU A 13 -30.76 50.21 -23.99
C LEU A 13 -31.34 49.88 -22.64
N GLN A 14 -30.47 49.62 -21.63
CA GLN A 14 -30.88 49.38 -20.24
C GLN A 14 -31.50 50.61 -19.55
N SER A 15 -31.21 51.80 -20.02
CA SER A 15 -31.76 53.04 -19.47
C SER A 15 -33.10 53.48 -20.09
N LEU A 16 -33.59 52.75 -21.10
CA LEU A 16 -34.87 53.07 -21.78
C LEU A 16 -36.05 52.56 -20.94
N SER A 17 -37.17 53.24 -21.04
CA SER A 17 -38.44 52.74 -20.49
C SER A 17 -38.95 51.53 -21.32
N GLU A 18 -39.84 50.75 -20.75
CA GLU A 18 -40.39 49.53 -21.37
C GLU A 18 -41.08 49.83 -22.72
N SER A 19 -41.71 51.01 -22.85
CA SER A 19 -42.33 51.49 -24.09
C SER A 19 -41.30 51.89 -25.16
N GLU A 20 -40.21 52.58 -24.79
CA GLU A 20 -39.11 52.93 -25.67
C GLU A 20 -38.29 51.74 -26.14
N LEU A 21 -38.10 50.75 -25.24
CA LEU A 21 -37.43 49.50 -25.59
C LEU A 21 -38.25 48.67 -26.57
N THR A 22 -39.58 48.62 -26.39
CA THR A 22 -40.49 47.92 -27.31
C THR A 22 -40.53 48.58 -28.68
N GLU A 23 -40.51 49.93 -28.75
CA GLU A 23 -40.46 50.67 -30.00
C GLU A 23 -39.13 50.46 -30.73
N PHE A 24 -38.02 50.47 -30.00
CA PHE A 24 -36.68 50.13 -30.52
C PHE A 24 -36.63 48.72 -31.10
N LEU A 25 -37.05 47.73 -30.36
CA LEU A 25 -37.07 46.35 -30.81
C LEU A 25 -37.95 46.13 -32.04
N SER A 26 -39.09 46.84 -32.13
CA SER A 26 -40.00 46.82 -33.30
C SER A 26 -39.43 47.51 -34.56
N SER A 27 -38.38 48.29 -34.38
CA SER A 27 -37.69 48.97 -35.51
C SER A 27 -36.55 48.17 -36.13
N LEU A 28 -36.16 47.01 -35.49
CA LEU A 28 -35.07 46.18 -35.96
C LEU A 28 -35.50 45.25 -37.09
N PRO A 29 -34.62 44.91 -38.04
CA PRO A 29 -34.86 43.89 -39.05
C PRO A 29 -35.16 42.52 -38.43
N ASP A 30 -36.02 41.72 -39.06
CA ASP A 30 -36.49 40.41 -38.56
C ASP A 30 -35.36 39.40 -38.30
N ASP A 31 -34.23 39.55 -38.97
CA ASP A 31 -33.04 38.67 -38.80
C ASP A 31 -32.13 39.14 -37.65
N VAL A 32 -32.24 40.37 -37.19
CA VAL A 32 -31.43 41.00 -36.12
C VAL A 32 -32.18 40.95 -34.76
N LEU A 33 -33.49 41.15 -34.81
CA LEU A 33 -34.37 41.20 -33.64
C LEU A 33 -34.17 40.01 -32.65
N PRO A 34 -34.11 38.72 -33.08
CA PRO A 34 -33.94 37.60 -32.13
C PRO A 34 -32.59 37.63 -31.41
N ILE A 35 -31.57 38.17 -32.03
CA ILE A 35 -30.20 38.20 -31.48
C ILE A 35 -30.08 39.30 -30.43
N VAL A 36 -30.58 40.49 -30.74
CA VAL A 36 -30.60 41.63 -29.81
C VAL A 36 -31.50 41.38 -28.61
N ALA A 37 -32.67 40.77 -28.84
CA ALA A 37 -33.56 40.39 -27.78
C ALA A 37 -32.92 39.36 -26.83
N ALA A 38 -32.19 38.37 -27.37
CA ALA A 38 -31.46 37.35 -26.56
C ALA A 38 -30.30 37.95 -25.76
N GLU A 39 -29.60 38.97 -26.26
CA GLU A 39 -28.55 39.69 -25.53
C GLU A 39 -29.13 40.50 -24.35
N ILE A 40 -30.29 41.15 -24.55
CA ILE A 40 -30.99 41.94 -23.52
C ILE A 40 -31.61 41.01 -22.46
N ASP A 41 -32.29 39.91 -22.83
CA ASP A 41 -32.87 38.94 -21.95
C ASP A 41 -31.79 38.21 -21.13
N GLY A 42 -30.64 37.92 -21.74
CA GLY A 42 -29.50 37.31 -21.05
C GLY A 42 -28.93 38.18 -19.92
N LEU A 43 -28.92 39.48 -20.07
CA LEU A 43 -28.47 40.44 -19.05
C LEU A 43 -29.52 40.63 -17.93
N GLN A 44 -30.80 40.74 -18.26
CA GLN A 44 -31.88 40.80 -17.25
C GLN A 44 -31.98 39.54 -16.45
N PHE A 45 -31.75 38.36 -17.05
CA PHE A 45 -31.71 37.09 -16.37
C PHE A 45 -30.51 36.99 -15.41
N GLN A 46 -29.33 37.49 -15.80
CA GLN A 46 -28.14 37.47 -14.92
C GLN A 46 -28.30 38.39 -13.70
N ASP A 47 -28.84 39.62 -13.88
CA ASP A 47 -29.06 40.58 -12.78
C ASP A 47 -30.16 40.11 -11.82
N ASN A 48 -31.26 39.57 -12.33
CA ASN A 48 -32.32 39.00 -11.51
C ASN A 48 -31.84 37.75 -10.75
N TYR A 49 -31.04 36.89 -11.40
CA TYR A 49 -30.49 35.69 -10.75
C TYR A 49 -29.46 36.07 -9.66
N ALA A 50 -28.60 37.04 -9.90
CA ALA A 50 -27.62 37.52 -8.92
C ALA A 50 -28.32 38.19 -7.71
N SER A 51 -29.35 39.01 -7.95
CA SER A 51 -30.13 39.67 -6.90
C SER A 51 -30.96 38.66 -6.07
N ASP A 52 -31.63 37.71 -6.71
CA ASP A 52 -32.39 36.67 -6.05
C ASP A 52 -31.47 35.73 -5.25
N ARG A 53 -30.30 35.38 -5.76
CA ARG A 53 -29.29 34.62 -5.04
C ARG A 53 -28.78 35.38 -3.82
N SER A 54 -28.51 36.65 -3.94
CA SER A 54 -28.09 37.54 -2.83
C SER A 54 -29.17 37.63 -1.76
N ARG A 55 -30.44 37.83 -2.19
CA ARG A 55 -31.59 37.87 -1.27
C ARG A 55 -31.80 36.53 -0.54
N ARG A 56 -31.81 35.40 -1.25
CA ARG A 56 -31.91 34.07 -0.65
C ARG A 56 -30.76 33.80 0.29
N ASN A 57 -29.52 34.20 -0.06
CA ASN A 57 -28.38 34.07 0.83
C ASN A 57 -28.55 34.90 2.10
N ALA A 58 -29.04 36.15 1.98
CA ALA A 58 -29.33 37.00 3.12
C ALA A 58 -30.46 36.43 4.01
N GLU A 59 -31.53 35.89 3.42
CA GLU A 59 -32.61 35.21 4.14
C GLU A 59 -32.12 33.96 4.90
N VAL A 60 -31.27 33.14 4.25
CA VAL A 60 -30.61 31.96 4.88
C VAL A 60 -29.69 32.39 6.01
N ILE A 61 -28.91 33.43 5.84
CA ILE A 61 -28.03 33.98 6.89
C ILE A 61 -28.88 34.52 8.06
N ASN A 62 -29.91 35.28 7.76
CA ASN A 62 -30.82 35.82 8.80
C ASN A 62 -31.52 34.70 9.56
N ALA A 63 -32.07 33.69 8.88
CA ALA A 63 -32.67 32.52 9.50
C ALA A 63 -31.68 31.73 10.36
N ARG A 64 -30.48 31.53 9.88
CA ARG A 64 -29.40 30.88 10.67
C ARG A 64 -29.00 31.74 11.87
N THR A 65 -28.93 33.04 11.73
CA THR A 65 -28.64 33.97 12.83
C THR A 65 -29.76 33.96 13.87
N ALA A 66 -31.02 33.95 13.46
CA ALA A 66 -32.18 33.88 14.37
C ALA A 66 -32.25 32.54 15.14
N ALA A 67 -31.86 31.43 14.49
CA ALA A 67 -31.83 30.09 15.10
C ALA A 67 -30.50 29.81 15.86
N SER A 68 -29.52 30.71 15.85
CA SER A 68 -28.24 30.53 16.51
C SER A 68 -28.30 30.88 17.99
N GLN A 69 -27.43 30.19 18.78
CA GLN A 69 -27.30 30.42 20.21
C GLN A 69 -26.14 31.41 20.49
N GLU A 70 -26.43 32.47 21.27
CA GLU A 70 -25.41 33.32 21.82
C GLU A 70 -24.66 32.58 22.95
N ILE A 71 -23.32 32.51 22.87
CA ILE A 71 -22.53 31.81 23.90
C ILE A 71 -22.02 32.75 25.02
N GLY A 72 -22.35 34.05 24.91
CA GLY A 72 -21.88 35.07 25.84
C GLY A 72 -20.39 35.37 25.69
N PRO A 73 -19.86 36.24 26.52
CA PRO A 73 -18.42 36.54 26.49
C PRO A 73 -17.61 35.30 26.86
N LEU A 74 -16.45 35.12 26.16
CA LEU A 74 -15.54 34.03 26.51
C LEU A 74 -14.95 34.27 27.91
N PRO A 75 -14.73 33.22 28.70
CA PRO A 75 -14.06 33.32 29.98
C PRO A 75 -12.65 33.89 29.80
N GLY A 76 -12.09 34.48 30.87
CA GLY A 76 -10.70 34.89 30.87
C GLY A 76 -9.76 33.68 30.85
N ILE A 77 -8.53 33.88 30.38
CA ILE A 77 -7.47 32.87 30.41
C ILE A 77 -7.15 32.54 31.87
N ALA A 78 -7.28 31.28 32.29
CA ALA A 78 -7.11 30.87 33.68
C ALA A 78 -5.65 30.98 34.14
N ASP A 79 -4.71 30.52 33.34
CA ASP A 79 -3.26 30.61 33.64
C ASP A 79 -2.48 31.15 32.44
N ARG A 80 -2.29 32.48 32.44
CA ARG A 80 -1.51 33.17 31.40
C ARG A 80 -0.04 32.77 31.41
N ALA A 81 0.53 32.49 32.58
CA ALA A 81 1.94 32.13 32.68
C ALA A 81 2.20 30.72 32.12
N ARG A 82 1.33 29.76 32.40
CA ARG A 82 1.35 28.41 31.79
C ARG A 82 1.20 28.50 30.29
N ARG A 83 0.19 29.22 29.81
CA ARG A 83 -0.06 29.40 28.36
C ARG A 83 1.17 30.03 27.67
N GLU A 84 1.77 31.07 28.22
CA GLU A 84 2.94 31.73 27.60
C GLU A 84 4.20 30.84 27.64
N ARG A 85 4.47 30.17 28.78
CA ARG A 85 5.59 29.22 28.89
C ARG A 85 5.52 28.10 27.87
N CYS A 86 4.34 27.53 27.64
CA CYS A 86 4.13 26.43 26.69
C CYS A 86 4.09 26.89 25.24
N ARG A 87 4.09 28.19 24.95
CA ARG A 87 3.97 28.71 23.58
C ARG A 87 5.13 28.28 22.68
N THR A 88 6.34 28.23 23.22
CA THR A 88 7.57 27.84 22.50
C THR A 88 8.23 26.60 23.08
N ASP A 89 7.56 25.89 23.99
CA ASP A 89 8.04 24.66 24.62
C ASP A 89 6.99 23.54 24.48
N LEU A 90 7.17 22.70 23.48
CA LEU A 90 6.27 21.57 23.22
C LEU A 90 6.37 20.49 24.29
N VAL A 91 7.53 20.31 24.92
CA VAL A 91 7.70 19.31 25.99
C VAL A 91 6.90 19.76 27.21
N ALA A 92 7.02 21.05 27.59
CA ALA A 92 6.20 21.62 28.65
C ALA A 92 4.72 21.57 28.33
N PHE A 93 4.31 21.84 27.06
CA PHE A 93 2.93 21.74 26.60
C PHE A 93 2.37 20.33 26.81
N CYS A 94 3.11 19.29 26.42
CA CYS A 94 2.68 17.90 26.63
C CYS A 94 2.49 17.58 28.12
N ARG A 95 3.38 18.02 28.99
CA ARG A 95 3.33 17.75 30.42
C ARG A 95 2.21 18.50 31.14
N GLU A 96 1.98 19.75 30.76
CA GLU A 96 1.00 20.62 31.41
C GLU A 96 -0.43 20.32 30.94
N TYR A 97 -0.61 20.14 29.64
CA TYR A 97 -1.95 20.02 29.07
C TYR A 97 -2.41 18.57 28.85
N PHE A 98 -1.48 17.62 28.76
CA PHE A 98 -1.78 16.22 28.53
C PHE A 98 -1.18 15.29 29.59
N ALA A 99 -1.06 15.74 30.82
CA ALA A 99 -0.51 14.97 31.94
C ALA A 99 -1.10 13.54 32.08
N PRO A 100 -2.41 13.28 31.91
CA PRO A 100 -2.95 11.92 31.96
C PRO A 100 -2.46 11.02 30.83
N THR A 101 -2.10 11.58 29.68
CA THR A 101 -1.56 10.84 28.53
C THR A 101 -0.05 10.62 28.68
N PHE A 102 0.68 11.58 29.21
CA PHE A 102 2.12 11.55 29.48
C PHE A 102 2.39 11.30 30.98
N TYR A 103 1.68 10.35 31.59
CA TYR A 103 1.74 10.07 33.02
C TYR A 103 3.06 9.46 33.49
N LEU A 104 3.77 8.78 32.57
CA LEU A 104 5.13 8.29 32.82
C LEU A 104 6.15 9.37 32.49
N ALA A 105 7.29 9.36 33.20
CA ALA A 105 8.40 10.19 32.82
C ALA A 105 8.84 9.91 31.39
N LEU A 106 8.92 10.94 30.57
CA LEU A 106 9.33 10.81 29.17
C LEU A 106 10.76 10.26 29.08
N ALA A 107 10.96 9.29 28.20
CA ALA A 107 12.30 8.82 27.85
C ALA A 107 13.12 9.92 27.18
N PRO A 108 14.46 9.90 27.29
CA PRO A 108 15.33 10.86 26.61
C PRO A 108 15.04 10.99 25.11
N TYR A 109 14.76 9.87 24.44
CA TYR A 109 14.45 9.90 23.01
C TYR A 109 13.08 10.55 22.70
N GLN A 110 12.10 10.46 23.60
CA GLN A 110 10.79 11.11 23.43
C GLN A 110 10.92 12.63 23.61
N VAL A 111 11.73 13.08 24.56
CA VAL A 111 12.05 14.49 24.71
C VAL A 111 12.74 15.02 23.47
N ALA A 112 13.80 14.36 23.00
CA ALA A 112 14.53 14.74 21.80
C ALA A 112 13.61 14.78 20.55
N MET A 113 12.68 13.83 20.44
CA MET A 113 11.68 13.78 19.37
C MET A 113 10.72 14.97 19.43
N LEU A 114 10.20 15.33 20.61
CA LEU A 114 9.32 16.49 20.80
C LEU A 114 10.06 17.80 20.51
N GLU A 115 11.32 17.95 20.94
CA GLU A 115 12.17 19.10 20.62
C GLU A 115 12.37 19.23 19.09
N ARG A 116 12.56 18.12 18.39
CA ARG A 116 12.61 18.11 16.91
C ARG A 116 11.28 18.53 16.29
N PHE A 117 10.16 18.03 16.78
CA PHE A 117 8.83 18.43 16.27
C PHE A 117 8.56 19.92 16.50
N GLN A 118 8.97 20.45 17.67
CA GLN A 118 8.94 21.88 17.94
C GLN A 118 9.77 22.66 16.90
N HIS A 119 11.02 22.25 16.69
CA HIS A 119 11.89 22.89 15.71
C HIS A 119 11.28 22.88 14.30
N VAL A 120 10.80 21.72 13.82
CA VAL A 120 10.14 21.57 12.53
C VAL A 120 8.91 22.47 12.42
N THR A 121 8.08 22.48 13.46
CA THR A 121 6.85 23.29 13.48
C THR A 121 7.16 24.78 13.43
N LEU A 122 8.19 25.26 14.14
CA LEU A 122 8.52 26.69 14.18
C LEU A 122 9.38 27.15 13.00
N GLN A 123 10.29 26.30 12.50
CA GLN A 123 11.31 26.67 11.51
C GLN A 123 11.10 26.09 10.11
N SER A 124 10.04 25.28 9.90
CA SER A 124 9.74 24.62 8.61
C SER A 124 10.82 23.64 8.15
N GLY A 125 11.10 22.62 8.96
CA GLY A 125 11.96 21.48 8.63
C GLY A 125 11.16 20.26 8.12
N ARG A 126 11.88 19.16 7.85
CA ARG A 126 11.32 17.85 7.50
C ARG A 126 12.01 16.77 8.30
N ASP A 127 11.25 16.03 9.09
CA ASP A 127 11.78 15.00 9.97
C ASP A 127 11.07 13.67 9.79
N CYS A 128 11.85 12.58 9.78
CA CYS A 128 11.35 11.21 9.79
C CYS A 128 11.86 10.46 11.02
N HIS A 129 10.97 9.95 11.84
CA HIS A 129 11.26 9.26 13.09
C HIS A 129 10.74 7.83 13.08
N ALA A 130 11.66 6.85 13.12
CA ALA A 130 11.34 5.45 13.28
C ALA A 130 11.30 5.09 14.76
N VAL A 131 10.10 4.76 15.24
CA VAL A 131 9.83 4.47 16.66
C VAL A 131 9.00 3.22 16.78
N ARG A 132 9.30 2.37 17.77
CA ARG A 132 8.54 1.15 18.04
C ARG A 132 7.05 1.41 18.30
N ARG A 133 6.23 0.37 18.13
CA ARG A 133 4.85 0.40 18.63
C ARG A 133 4.84 0.56 20.15
N GLY A 134 3.91 1.38 20.66
CA GLY A 134 3.86 1.71 22.10
C GLY A 134 4.87 2.78 22.54
N GLY A 135 5.77 3.26 21.67
CA GLY A 135 6.75 4.31 21.96
C GLY A 135 6.18 5.74 21.95
N LEU A 136 4.84 5.90 21.94
CA LEU A 136 4.11 7.19 21.96
C LEU A 136 4.29 8.06 20.70
N LYS A 137 4.86 7.56 19.60
CA LYS A 137 5.13 8.35 18.38
C LYS A 137 3.92 9.12 17.85
N SER A 138 2.79 8.42 17.64
CA SER A 138 1.55 9.01 17.14
C SER A 138 0.94 10.02 18.12
N THR A 139 1.08 9.76 19.42
CA THR A 139 0.62 10.67 20.48
C THR A 139 1.45 11.95 20.51
N CYS A 140 2.77 11.86 20.40
CA CYS A 140 3.67 13.01 20.32
C CYS A 140 3.42 13.86 19.06
N ALA A 141 3.23 13.21 17.89
CA ALA A 141 2.92 13.91 16.64
C ALA A 141 1.56 14.62 16.70
N ARG A 142 0.56 13.98 17.32
CA ARG A 142 -0.76 14.56 17.56
C ARG A 142 -0.70 15.75 18.51
N ALA A 143 0.06 15.64 19.62
CA ALA A 143 0.27 16.75 20.55
C ALA A 143 0.94 17.93 19.86
N ALA A 144 1.92 17.70 18.99
CA ALA A 144 2.57 18.73 18.18
C ALA A 144 1.58 19.40 17.22
N ALA A 145 0.69 18.64 16.57
CA ALA A 145 -0.34 19.19 15.71
C ALA A 145 -1.35 20.06 16.48
N ILE A 146 -1.79 19.61 17.69
CA ILE A 146 -2.68 20.41 18.56
C ILE A 146 -1.96 21.69 19.02
N TRP A 147 -0.72 21.57 19.45
CA TRP A 147 0.10 22.71 19.86
C TRP A 147 0.23 23.73 18.72
N ALA A 148 0.54 23.26 17.51
CA ALA A 148 0.62 24.12 16.33
C ALA A 148 -0.71 24.85 16.04
N ALA A 149 -1.85 24.16 16.21
CA ALA A 149 -3.17 24.71 15.96
C ALA A 149 -3.61 25.74 17.01
N VAL A 150 -3.47 25.41 18.31
CA VAL A 150 -4.00 26.27 19.38
C VAL A 150 -3.19 27.56 19.57
N TYR A 151 -1.88 27.52 19.26
CA TYR A 151 -1.04 28.72 19.24
C TYR A 151 -0.97 29.43 17.88
N GLY A 152 -1.62 28.87 16.84
CA GLY A 152 -1.59 29.43 15.49
C GLY A 152 -0.20 29.40 14.85
N HIS A 153 0.70 28.53 15.28
CA HIS A 153 2.02 28.37 14.66
C HIS A 153 1.90 27.90 13.20
N ARG A 154 0.84 27.16 12.91
CA ARG A 154 0.48 26.68 11.57
C ARG A 154 -1.02 26.87 11.32
N ARG A 155 -1.36 27.21 10.09
CA ARG A 155 -2.74 27.60 9.74
C ARG A 155 -3.52 26.51 9.00
N LEU A 156 -2.86 25.68 8.20
CA LEU A 156 -3.49 24.55 7.51
C LEU A 156 -2.63 23.30 7.71
N ILE A 157 -3.06 22.49 8.66
CA ILE A 157 -2.39 21.28 9.10
C ILE A 157 -3.03 20.09 8.41
N VAL A 158 -2.23 19.24 7.75
CA VAL A 158 -2.70 18.01 7.12
C VAL A 158 -2.29 16.80 7.95
N LEU A 159 -3.28 16.00 8.37
CA LEU A 159 -3.06 14.74 9.08
C LEU A 159 -3.18 13.60 8.08
N THR A 160 -2.09 12.87 7.84
CA THR A 160 -2.04 11.86 6.78
C THR A 160 -1.90 10.46 7.36
N GLY A 161 -2.81 9.56 6.97
CA GLY A 161 -2.77 8.12 7.28
C GLY A 161 -2.56 7.27 6.01
N ALA A 162 -2.35 5.97 6.19
CA ALA A 162 -2.19 5.03 5.09
C ALA A 162 -3.47 4.83 4.24
N THR A 163 -4.64 5.05 4.85
CA THR A 163 -5.98 4.95 4.24
C THR A 163 -6.87 6.07 4.75
N ASP A 164 -8.02 6.29 4.09
CA ASP A 164 -9.00 7.30 4.50
C ASP A 164 -9.55 7.05 5.91
N ASP A 165 -9.80 5.78 6.27
CA ASP A 165 -10.21 5.41 7.62
C ASP A 165 -9.17 5.80 8.65
N LYS A 166 -7.86 5.57 8.36
CA LYS A 166 -6.77 5.97 9.24
C LYS A 166 -6.62 7.49 9.36
N ALA A 167 -6.77 8.21 8.26
CA ALA A 167 -6.76 9.67 8.29
C ALA A 167 -7.92 10.23 9.12
N ASN A 168 -9.12 9.67 8.99
CA ASN A 168 -10.27 10.03 9.81
C ASN A 168 -10.07 9.68 11.30
N GLU A 169 -9.50 8.52 11.60
CA GLU A 169 -9.13 8.12 12.97
C GLU A 169 -8.13 9.13 13.58
N HIS A 170 -7.13 9.59 12.82
CA HIS A 170 -6.19 10.62 13.28
C HIS A 170 -6.90 11.93 13.63
N ARG A 171 -7.86 12.38 12.81
CA ARG A 171 -8.68 13.56 13.11
C ARG A 171 -9.51 13.38 14.38
N GLU A 172 -10.18 12.25 14.54
CA GLU A 172 -11.00 11.96 15.71
C GLU A 172 -10.16 11.92 16.98
N ASN A 173 -9.01 11.25 16.92
CA ASN A 173 -8.07 11.20 18.02
C ASN A 173 -7.42 12.57 18.34
N PHE A 174 -7.18 13.42 17.32
CA PHE A 174 -6.75 14.79 17.52
C PHE A 174 -7.78 15.57 18.34
N PHE A 175 -9.05 15.50 17.94
CA PHE A 175 -10.11 16.19 18.61
C PHE A 175 -10.32 15.64 20.04
N ALA A 176 -10.36 14.33 20.19
CA ALA A 176 -10.54 13.67 21.48
C ALA A 176 -9.45 14.06 22.50
N LEU A 177 -8.18 14.07 22.09
CA LEU A 177 -7.07 14.49 22.94
C LEU A 177 -7.18 15.96 23.33
N MET A 178 -7.52 16.84 22.38
CA MET A 178 -7.72 18.27 22.66
C MET A 178 -8.89 18.48 23.64
N ALA A 179 -10.00 17.80 23.44
CA ALA A 179 -11.21 17.91 24.25
C ALA A 179 -11.06 17.27 25.64
N SER A 180 -10.13 16.34 25.84
CA SER A 180 -9.93 15.67 27.14
C SER A 180 -9.16 16.48 28.17
N SER A 181 -8.56 17.62 27.78
CA SER A 181 -7.71 18.43 28.66
C SER A 181 -8.47 19.61 29.27
N PRO A 182 -8.83 19.60 30.57
CA PRO A 182 -9.44 20.75 31.23
C PRO A 182 -8.52 21.99 31.21
N HIS A 183 -7.25 21.83 31.53
CA HIS A 183 -6.28 22.94 31.51
C HIS A 183 -6.19 23.61 30.12
N LEU A 184 -6.30 22.83 29.04
CA LEU A 184 -6.29 23.41 27.69
C LEU A 184 -7.56 24.23 27.43
N GLN A 185 -8.71 23.76 27.91
CA GLN A 185 -9.98 24.49 27.79
C GLN A 185 -9.98 25.77 28.61
N ASP A 186 -9.43 25.73 29.83
CA ASP A 186 -9.36 26.86 30.74
C ASP A 186 -8.39 27.95 30.24
N ASP A 187 -7.27 27.56 29.64
CA ASP A 187 -6.26 28.51 29.17
C ASP A 187 -6.49 28.97 27.71
N PHE A 188 -7.30 28.24 26.94
CA PHE A 188 -7.66 28.58 25.58
C PHE A 188 -9.20 28.68 25.42
N PRO A 189 -9.82 29.71 26.04
CA PRO A 189 -11.28 29.87 26.00
C PRO A 189 -11.84 30.01 24.58
N GLU A 190 -11.03 30.41 23.62
CA GLU A 190 -11.36 30.45 22.18
C GLU A 190 -11.69 29.07 21.57
N LEU A 191 -11.38 27.97 22.26
CA LEU A 191 -11.77 26.62 21.87
C LEU A 191 -13.23 26.29 22.23
N THR A 192 -13.86 27.08 23.13
CA THR A 192 -15.23 26.83 23.60
C THR A 192 -16.23 26.66 22.46
N PRO A 193 -16.28 27.51 21.40
CA PRO A 193 -17.24 27.32 20.31
C PRO A 193 -17.05 25.99 19.57
N LEU A 194 -15.80 25.57 19.37
CA LEU A 194 -15.48 24.31 18.70
C LEU A 194 -15.95 23.10 19.53
N LEU A 195 -15.73 23.12 20.83
CA LEU A 195 -16.15 22.08 21.77
C LEU A 195 -17.66 22.02 21.93
N LEU A 196 -18.32 23.18 21.97
CA LEU A 196 -19.80 23.27 21.99
C LEU A 196 -20.39 22.72 20.68
N LYS A 197 -19.78 23.06 19.54
CA LYS A 197 -20.21 22.57 18.23
C LYS A 197 -20.05 21.06 18.09
N TRP A 198 -19.03 20.48 18.68
CA TRP A 198 -18.86 19.04 18.75
C TRP A 198 -20.02 18.37 19.53
N LYS A 199 -20.35 18.91 20.69
CA LYS A 199 -21.47 18.39 21.52
C LYS A 199 -22.85 18.62 20.88
N GLN A 200 -22.99 19.69 20.07
CA GLN A 200 -24.23 20.13 19.46
C GLN A 200 -24.05 20.44 17.96
N PRO A 201 -23.80 19.43 17.12
CA PRO A 201 -23.33 19.65 15.74
C PRO A 201 -24.33 20.39 14.84
N LYS A 202 -25.62 20.32 15.13
CA LYS A 202 -26.66 21.02 14.36
C LYS A 202 -26.84 22.50 14.75
N LYS A 203 -26.44 22.91 15.97
CA LYS A 203 -26.57 24.30 16.42
C LYS A 203 -25.53 25.22 15.80
N GLN A 204 -25.93 26.44 15.52
CA GLN A 204 -25.03 27.54 15.19
C GLN A 204 -24.77 28.39 16.43
N PHE A 205 -23.60 28.99 16.54
CA PHE A 205 -23.21 29.79 17.69
C PHE A 205 -22.86 31.21 17.29
N ARG A 206 -23.17 32.18 18.17
CA ARG A 206 -22.81 33.60 18.05
C ARG A 206 -21.93 34.02 19.23
N LEU A 207 -21.07 34.96 18.96
CA LEU A 207 -20.26 35.64 19.97
C LEU A 207 -20.37 37.15 19.75
N GLY A 208 -20.92 37.87 20.75
CA GLY A 208 -21.18 39.30 20.61
C GLY A 208 -22.12 39.65 19.45
N GLY A 209 -23.16 38.82 19.23
CA GLY A 209 -24.10 38.97 18.12
C GLY A 209 -23.62 38.47 16.76
N ARG A 210 -22.35 38.20 16.60
CA ARG A 210 -21.74 37.74 15.35
C ARG A 210 -21.79 36.21 15.23
N LEU A 211 -22.27 35.68 14.09
CA LEU A 211 -22.26 34.26 13.79
C LEU A 211 -20.83 33.77 13.59
N LEU A 212 -20.47 32.68 14.30
CA LEU A 212 -19.14 32.07 14.20
C LEU A 212 -19.10 31.00 13.11
N THR A 213 -18.03 31.02 12.33
CA THR A 213 -17.66 29.90 11.45
C THR A 213 -16.78 28.96 12.25
N VAL A 214 -17.34 27.77 12.58
CA VAL A 214 -16.65 26.73 13.36
C VAL A 214 -17.19 25.36 13.00
N HIS A 215 -16.33 24.40 12.72
CA HIS A 215 -16.70 23.02 12.38
C HIS A 215 -15.78 22.00 13.02
N PRO A 216 -16.26 21.11 13.89
CA PRO A 216 -15.49 19.93 14.30
C PRO A 216 -15.30 18.93 13.14
N LYS A 217 -16.20 18.99 12.15
CA LYS A 217 -16.12 18.29 10.87
C LYS A 217 -16.95 19.08 9.84
N ASP A 218 -16.29 19.66 8.85
CA ASP A 218 -16.96 20.26 7.70
C ASP A 218 -17.32 19.21 6.63
N GLU A 219 -17.87 19.64 5.50
CA GLU A 219 -18.25 18.76 4.38
C GLU A 219 -17.07 17.99 3.77
N ARG A 220 -15.86 18.53 3.91
CA ARG A 220 -14.59 17.90 3.47
C ARG A 220 -13.88 17.14 4.60
N GLY A 221 -14.53 16.95 5.75
CA GLY A 221 -13.98 16.23 6.89
C GLY A 221 -12.99 17.03 7.74
N ARG A 222 -12.78 18.35 7.50
CA ARG A 222 -11.81 19.17 8.22
C ARG A 222 -12.36 19.67 9.55
N ILE A 223 -11.46 19.82 10.53
CA ILE A 223 -11.72 20.64 11.72
C ILE A 223 -11.43 22.10 11.34
N VAL A 224 -12.39 22.99 11.57
CA VAL A 224 -12.26 24.44 11.36
C VAL A 224 -12.41 25.12 12.72
N PHE A 225 -11.34 25.76 13.19
CA PHE A 225 -11.34 26.51 14.44
C PHE A 225 -12.15 27.80 14.26
N ALA A 226 -12.72 28.30 15.38
CA ALA A 226 -13.58 29.46 15.34
C ALA A 226 -12.86 30.72 14.81
N ASP A 227 -13.59 31.53 14.04
CA ASP A 227 -13.10 32.78 13.48
C ASP A 227 -13.15 33.94 14.50
N ILE A 228 -12.51 33.74 15.64
CA ILE A 228 -12.39 34.75 16.71
C ILE A 228 -11.15 35.61 16.43
N HIS A 229 -11.35 36.92 16.22
CA HIS A 229 -10.33 37.84 15.69
C HIS A 229 -9.06 37.76 16.51
N ASP A 230 -8.88 37.98 17.66
CA ASP A 230 -7.62 38.09 18.40
C ASP A 230 -7.11 36.73 18.95
N ALA A 231 -7.76 35.61 18.58
CA ALA A 231 -7.34 34.28 19.01
C ALA A 231 -6.18 33.79 18.14
N PRO A 232 -5.10 33.21 18.71
CA PRO A 232 -4.02 32.63 17.94
C PRO A 232 -4.50 31.53 16.98
N SER A 233 -5.51 30.74 17.41
CA SER A 233 -6.10 29.66 16.64
C SER A 233 -7.15 30.12 15.60
N CYS A 234 -7.29 31.46 15.37
CA CYS A 234 -8.31 32.01 14.47
C CYS A 234 -8.22 31.38 13.07
N GLN A 235 -9.31 30.74 12.63
CA GLN A 235 -9.41 30.11 11.31
C GLN A 235 -8.30 29.09 11.01
N VAL A 236 -7.73 28.42 12.00
CA VAL A 236 -6.87 27.26 11.76
C VAL A 236 -7.71 26.10 11.23
N HIS A 237 -7.22 25.44 10.20
CA HIS A 237 -7.87 24.26 9.62
C HIS A 237 -6.98 23.03 9.86
N VAL A 238 -7.60 21.89 10.21
CA VAL A 238 -6.93 20.58 10.30
C VAL A 238 -7.66 19.62 9.37
N ALA A 239 -6.94 19.14 8.35
CA ALA A 239 -7.51 18.37 7.25
C ALA A 239 -6.98 16.92 7.26
N PRO A 240 -7.82 15.88 7.38
CA PRO A 240 -7.42 14.50 7.24
C PRO A 240 -7.33 14.12 5.76
N TYR A 241 -6.27 13.42 5.37
CA TYR A 241 -6.11 12.86 4.02
C TYR A 241 -5.43 11.49 4.07
N SER A 242 -5.88 10.59 3.23
CA SER A 242 -5.10 9.39 2.91
C SER A 242 -3.85 9.77 2.12
N LEU A 243 -2.75 9.04 2.32
CA LEU A 243 -1.55 9.29 1.52
C LEU A 243 -1.81 9.13 0.00
N MET A 244 -2.74 8.25 -0.37
CA MET A 244 -3.08 7.97 -1.76
C MET A 244 -4.29 8.76 -2.26
N ALA A 245 -4.71 9.82 -1.53
CA ALA A 245 -5.81 10.68 -1.96
C ALA A 245 -5.46 11.43 -3.27
N THR A 246 -6.38 11.42 -4.22
CA THR A 246 -6.21 12.08 -5.53
C THR A 246 -6.67 13.53 -5.53
N ASP A 247 -7.51 13.91 -4.57
CA ASP A 247 -8.15 15.22 -4.45
C ASP A 247 -7.40 16.22 -3.55
N VAL A 248 -6.20 15.85 -3.08
CA VAL A 248 -5.39 16.71 -2.21
C VAL A 248 -4.78 17.90 -2.96
N SER A 249 -4.60 17.76 -4.27
CA SER A 249 -4.05 18.83 -5.12
C SER A 249 -4.94 20.08 -5.09
N GLY A 250 -4.32 21.25 -4.85
CA GLY A 250 -5.05 22.51 -4.74
C GLY A 250 -5.71 22.76 -3.38
N LEU A 251 -5.41 21.94 -2.37
CA LEU A 251 -5.91 22.14 -1.00
C LEU A 251 -5.54 23.53 -0.50
N SER A 252 -6.56 24.33 -0.18
CA SER A 252 -6.43 25.67 0.36
C SER A 252 -7.74 26.12 0.98
N PHE A 253 -7.71 27.24 1.69
CA PHE A 253 -8.90 28.01 2.05
C PHE A 253 -8.57 29.51 1.92
N VAL A 254 -9.61 30.33 1.81
CA VAL A 254 -9.45 31.79 1.81
C VAL A 254 -9.78 32.30 3.20
N ASP A 255 -8.87 33.04 3.80
CA ASP A 255 -9.09 33.65 5.10
C ASP A 255 -9.96 34.91 5.02
N ARG A 256 -10.18 35.57 6.14
CA ARG A 256 -11.03 36.76 6.25
C ARG A 256 -10.50 37.98 5.48
N GLU A 257 -9.20 38.06 5.35
CA GLU A 257 -8.49 39.11 4.62
C GLU A 257 -8.47 38.82 3.12
N GLY A 258 -9.08 37.72 2.66
CA GLY A 258 -9.10 37.30 1.26
C GLY A 258 -7.81 36.61 0.81
N VAL A 259 -6.92 36.26 1.73
CA VAL A 259 -5.66 35.60 1.42
C VAL A 259 -5.86 34.08 1.30
N SER A 260 -5.33 33.48 0.25
CA SER A 260 -5.33 32.03 0.08
C SER A 260 -4.28 31.37 0.98
N VAL A 261 -4.74 30.57 1.95
CA VAL A 261 -3.91 29.81 2.86
C VAL A 261 -3.74 28.39 2.33
N ARG A 262 -2.50 27.96 2.17
CA ARG A 262 -2.13 26.61 1.73
C ARG A 262 -1.56 25.79 2.88
N PRO A 263 -1.48 24.46 2.75
CA PRO A 263 -0.86 23.60 3.77
C PRO A 263 0.55 24.08 4.14
N ASP A 264 0.79 24.18 5.43
CA ASP A 264 2.05 24.66 6.00
C ASP A 264 2.66 23.67 7.04
N LEU A 265 1.88 22.65 7.46
CA LEU A 265 2.36 21.52 8.26
C LEU A 265 1.73 20.21 7.80
N LEU A 266 2.56 19.20 7.53
CA LEU A 266 2.16 17.84 7.21
C LEU A 266 2.54 16.91 8.38
N ILE A 267 1.60 16.09 8.82
CA ILE A 267 1.83 15.02 9.79
C ILE A 267 1.58 13.69 9.10
N PHE A 268 2.62 12.90 8.89
CA PHE A 268 2.55 11.55 8.34
C PHE A 268 2.65 10.53 9.48
N ASP A 269 1.57 9.80 9.77
CA ASP A 269 1.54 8.81 10.85
C ASP A 269 1.24 7.42 10.30
N ASP A 270 2.24 6.52 10.38
CA ASP A 270 2.19 5.14 9.88
C ASP A 270 1.57 5.04 8.47
N VAL A 271 2.06 5.85 7.53
CA VAL A 271 1.51 6.02 6.16
C VAL A 271 1.70 4.83 5.23
N GLN A 272 2.24 3.73 5.72
CA GLN A 272 2.45 2.51 4.98
C GLN A 272 1.75 1.32 5.64
N THR A 273 0.94 0.58 4.86
CA THR A 273 0.32 -0.68 5.32
C THR A 273 1.34 -1.82 5.29
N PRO A 274 1.13 -2.94 6.01
CA PRO A 274 1.98 -4.12 5.90
C PRO A 274 2.12 -4.63 4.46
N GLN A 275 1.03 -4.59 3.69
CA GLN A 275 1.00 -5.02 2.28
C GLN A 275 1.86 -4.11 1.41
N SER A 276 1.67 -2.78 1.53
CA SER A 276 2.45 -1.83 0.73
C SER A 276 3.93 -1.82 1.08
N ALA A 277 4.31 -2.16 2.32
CA ALA A 277 5.71 -2.28 2.74
C ALA A 277 6.42 -3.47 2.09
N GLN A 278 5.67 -4.49 1.68
CA GLN A 278 6.22 -5.67 1.00
C GLN A 278 6.40 -5.47 -0.51
N SER A 279 5.79 -4.44 -1.09
CA SER A 279 5.88 -4.12 -2.52
C SER A 279 6.82 -2.93 -2.76
N PRO A 280 7.94 -3.13 -3.46
CA PRO A 280 8.83 -2.05 -3.85
C PRO A 280 8.14 -0.97 -4.70
N LEU A 281 7.23 -1.36 -5.61
CA LEU A 281 6.44 -0.43 -6.44
C LEU A 281 5.50 0.43 -5.60
N MET A 282 4.70 -0.20 -4.73
CA MET A 282 3.80 0.55 -3.85
C MET A 282 4.56 1.45 -2.86
N THR A 283 5.77 1.06 -2.47
CA THR A 283 6.64 1.90 -1.64
C THR A 283 7.14 3.11 -2.42
N GLU A 284 7.54 2.93 -3.69
CA GLU A 284 7.98 4.01 -4.57
C GLU A 284 6.83 4.97 -4.90
N GLU A 285 5.65 4.46 -5.20
CA GLU A 285 4.46 5.27 -5.44
C GLU A 285 4.12 6.16 -4.23
N ARG A 286 4.19 5.61 -3.01
CA ARG A 286 3.99 6.38 -1.77
C ARG A 286 5.09 7.41 -1.54
N GLU A 287 6.32 7.08 -1.84
CA GLU A 287 7.45 8.01 -1.79
C GLU A 287 7.24 9.18 -2.76
N GLU A 288 6.78 8.89 -3.98
CA GLU A 288 6.43 9.91 -4.96
C GLU A 288 5.24 10.78 -4.52
N GLN A 289 4.22 10.19 -3.92
CA GLN A 289 3.09 10.95 -3.36
C GLN A 289 3.57 11.94 -2.30
N ILE A 290 4.43 11.52 -1.38
CA ILE A 290 4.99 12.43 -0.38
C ILE A 290 5.82 13.53 -1.05
N THR A 291 6.77 13.15 -1.90
CA THR A 291 7.77 14.09 -2.43
C THR A 291 7.23 15.01 -3.51
N LYS A 292 6.34 14.54 -4.37
CA LYS A 292 5.79 15.31 -5.50
C LYS A 292 4.45 15.96 -5.18
N THR A 293 3.54 15.26 -4.50
CA THR A 293 2.18 15.74 -4.25
C THR A 293 2.09 16.52 -2.95
N PHE A 294 2.35 15.86 -1.80
CA PHE A 294 2.15 16.50 -0.49
C PHE A 294 3.13 17.64 -0.24
N LEU A 295 4.42 17.46 -0.50
CA LEU A 295 5.40 18.55 -0.35
C LEU A 295 5.22 19.67 -1.39
N GLY A 296 4.54 19.38 -2.50
CA GLY A 296 4.15 20.35 -3.51
C GLY A 296 2.93 21.21 -3.14
N LEU A 297 2.25 20.94 -2.01
CA LEU A 297 1.09 21.74 -1.57
C LEU A 297 1.44 23.14 -1.09
N ALA A 298 2.71 23.39 -0.76
CA ALA A 298 3.17 24.69 -0.32
C ALA A 298 2.83 25.81 -1.34
N GLY A 299 2.55 26.99 -0.83
CA GLY A 299 2.42 28.18 -1.67
C GLY A 299 3.73 28.59 -2.32
N LEU A 300 3.64 29.40 -3.38
CA LEU A 300 4.82 29.93 -4.05
C LEU A 300 5.72 30.68 -3.04
N GLY A 301 7.00 30.31 -2.98
CA GLY A 301 7.96 30.90 -2.04
C GLY A 301 7.78 30.49 -0.56
N GLN A 302 6.86 29.60 -0.25
CA GLN A 302 6.62 29.12 1.10
C GLN A 302 7.27 27.74 1.35
N LYS A 303 7.74 27.53 2.57
CA LYS A 303 8.27 26.22 3.03
C LYS A 303 7.19 25.49 3.80
N ILE A 304 6.94 24.23 3.44
CA ILE A 304 6.06 23.35 4.20
C ILE A 304 6.87 22.57 5.23
N ALA A 305 6.37 22.50 6.44
CA ALA A 305 6.92 21.67 7.50
C ALA A 305 6.37 20.23 7.36
N ALA A 306 7.18 19.22 7.65
CA ALA A 306 6.74 17.83 7.61
C ALA A 306 7.30 17.02 8.78
N ILE A 307 6.42 16.34 9.50
CA ILE A 307 6.76 15.40 10.58
C ILE A 307 6.23 14.02 10.18
N MET A 308 7.13 13.07 10.01
CA MET A 308 6.80 11.67 9.72
C MET A 308 7.16 10.80 10.91
N VAL A 309 6.19 10.05 11.42
CA VAL A 309 6.37 9.07 12.50
C VAL A 309 5.91 7.71 12.03
N CYS A 310 6.83 6.76 11.97
CA CYS A 310 6.57 5.44 11.42
C CYS A 310 7.26 4.34 12.24
N THR A 311 6.90 3.11 11.93
CA THR A 311 7.59 1.90 12.39
C THR A 311 8.24 1.25 11.17
N VAL A 312 9.50 0.86 11.26
CA VAL A 312 10.18 0.08 10.20
C VAL A 312 9.53 -1.30 10.11
N ARG A 313 9.05 -1.65 8.93
CA ARG A 313 8.34 -2.91 8.68
C ARG A 313 9.17 -3.91 7.88
N GLN A 314 9.89 -3.42 6.88
CA GLN A 314 10.69 -4.21 5.96
C GLN A 314 11.98 -3.48 5.61
N HIS A 315 12.97 -4.23 5.08
CA HIS A 315 14.14 -3.61 4.48
C HIS A 315 13.73 -2.79 3.25
N GLN A 316 14.24 -1.55 3.17
CA GLN A 316 13.91 -0.57 2.13
C GLN A 316 12.41 -0.20 2.02
N ASP A 317 11.67 -0.33 3.11
CA ASP A 317 10.33 0.24 3.18
C ASP A 317 10.39 1.79 3.17
N LEU A 318 9.22 2.41 3.12
CA LEU A 318 9.12 3.87 3.06
C LEU A 318 9.86 4.57 4.20
N THR A 319 9.77 4.01 5.42
CA THR A 319 10.46 4.54 6.60
C THR A 319 11.97 4.52 6.43
N GLU A 320 12.55 3.37 6.02
CA GLU A 320 14.00 3.27 5.79
C GLU A 320 14.49 4.19 4.67
N ARG A 321 13.69 4.39 3.62
CA ARG A 321 14.02 5.31 2.54
C ARG A 321 14.13 6.75 3.04
N PHE A 322 13.19 7.22 3.87
CA PHE A 322 13.24 8.58 4.44
C PHE A 322 14.24 8.73 5.59
N LEU A 323 14.70 7.64 6.21
CA LEU A 323 15.84 7.65 7.14
C LEU A 323 17.20 7.76 6.40
N ASP A 324 17.24 7.36 5.14
CA ASP A 324 18.47 7.41 4.34
C ASP A 324 18.73 8.82 3.82
N ARG A 325 19.67 9.50 4.48
CA ARG A 325 20.07 10.86 4.12
C ARG A 325 20.72 10.97 2.72
N LYS A 326 21.21 9.88 2.15
CA LYS A 326 21.72 9.90 0.77
C LYS A 326 20.57 9.99 -0.24
N ARG A 327 19.44 9.36 0.07
CA ARG A 327 18.25 9.36 -0.76
C ARG A 327 17.42 10.62 -0.56
N HIS A 328 17.26 11.05 0.70
CA HIS A 328 16.49 12.24 1.09
C HIS A 328 17.36 13.20 1.94
N PRO A 329 18.27 13.96 1.30
CA PRO A 329 19.21 14.84 2.01
C PRO A 329 18.51 16.01 2.74
N ASP A 330 17.29 16.33 2.35
CA ASP A 330 16.43 17.38 2.90
C ASP A 330 15.56 16.90 4.09
N TRP A 331 15.69 15.64 4.48
CA TRP A 331 15.02 15.06 5.65
C TRP A 331 16.01 14.75 6.76
N TYR A 332 15.63 15.10 7.98
CA TYR A 332 16.32 14.62 9.18
C TYR A 332 15.73 13.26 9.58
N GLY A 333 16.50 12.20 9.39
CA GLY A 333 16.11 10.83 9.71
C GLY A 333 16.66 10.38 11.04
N GLN A 334 15.82 9.88 11.96
CA GLN A 334 16.23 9.35 13.25
C GLN A 334 15.55 8.02 13.57
N ARG A 335 16.36 7.02 13.89
CA ARG A 335 15.93 5.70 14.34
C ARG A 335 16.15 5.54 15.84
N TYR A 336 15.10 5.14 16.55
CA TYR A 336 15.15 4.93 18.02
C TYR A 336 15.08 3.44 18.34
N LYS A 337 16.22 2.88 18.77
CA LYS A 337 16.34 1.50 19.23
C LYS A 337 15.96 1.40 20.69
N SER A 338 15.25 0.32 21.09
CA SER A 338 14.91 0.12 22.51
C SER A 338 16.09 -0.43 23.32
N VAL A 339 16.94 -1.28 22.73
CA VAL A 339 18.19 -1.73 23.34
C VAL A 339 19.33 -0.95 22.68
N LEU A 340 19.98 -0.09 23.47
CA LEU A 340 21.10 0.76 23.00
C LEU A 340 22.41 -0.01 23.01
N LYS A 341 22.62 -0.83 24.07
CA LYS A 341 23.75 -1.76 24.19
C LYS A 341 23.25 -3.10 24.67
N PHE A 342 23.72 -4.16 24.04
CA PHE A 342 23.41 -5.51 24.47
C PHE A 342 24.26 -5.92 25.67
N PRO A 343 23.73 -6.78 26.59
CA PRO A 343 24.48 -7.33 27.68
C PRO A 343 25.70 -8.13 27.21
N GLU A 344 26.77 -8.12 28.00
CA GLU A 344 28.03 -8.80 27.69
C GLU A 344 27.91 -10.32 27.83
N ARG A 345 27.11 -10.81 28.77
CA ARG A 345 26.92 -12.23 29.11
C ARG A 345 25.79 -12.88 28.29
N SER A 346 26.00 -12.99 26.97
CA SER A 346 25.03 -13.64 26.09
C SER A 346 24.75 -15.10 26.47
N ASP A 347 25.75 -15.81 27.03
CA ASP A 347 25.63 -17.17 27.53
C ASP A 347 24.54 -17.32 28.61
N LEU A 348 24.44 -16.38 29.54
CA LEU A 348 23.39 -16.38 30.56
C LEU A 348 22.00 -16.07 29.95
N TRP A 349 21.93 -15.24 28.94
CA TRP A 349 20.68 -14.97 28.24
C TRP A 349 20.24 -16.16 27.37
N ASP A 350 21.16 -16.96 26.84
CA ASP A 350 20.83 -18.19 26.15
C ASP A 350 20.27 -19.24 27.11
N LEU A 351 20.83 -19.34 28.33
CA LEU A 351 20.26 -20.18 29.42
C LEU A 351 18.89 -19.67 29.88
N TYR A 352 18.68 -18.37 29.96
CA TYR A 352 17.38 -17.75 30.26
C TYR A 352 16.34 -18.15 29.20
N ALA A 353 16.71 -18.02 27.92
CA ALA A 353 15.85 -18.43 26.81
C ALA A 353 15.49 -19.93 26.84
N ALA A 354 16.46 -20.78 27.16
CA ALA A 354 16.22 -22.21 27.33
C ALA A 354 15.22 -22.51 28.47
N LYS A 355 15.29 -21.76 29.58
CA LYS A 355 14.35 -21.91 30.69
C LYS A 355 12.93 -21.53 30.38
N LEU A 356 12.72 -20.53 29.51
CA LEU A 356 11.39 -20.14 29.04
C LEU A 356 10.65 -21.33 28.37
N GLY A 357 11.39 -22.26 27.73
CA GLY A 357 10.83 -23.45 27.09
C GLY A 357 10.82 -24.74 27.94
N GLN A 358 11.34 -24.70 29.17
CA GLN A 358 11.52 -25.94 30.00
C GLN A 358 10.34 -26.26 30.94
N GLY A 359 9.43 -25.32 31.21
CA GLY A 359 8.27 -25.56 32.08
C GLY A 359 7.25 -26.50 31.39
N ALA A 360 6.46 -27.23 32.21
CA ALA A 360 5.32 -28.01 31.70
C ALA A 360 4.22 -27.08 31.13
N THR A 361 4.18 -25.82 31.60
CA THR A 361 3.34 -24.74 31.06
C THR A 361 4.19 -23.52 30.76
N PRO A 362 3.70 -22.58 29.89
CA PRO A 362 4.39 -21.33 29.62
C PRO A 362 4.64 -20.52 30.89
N GLU A 363 3.71 -20.54 31.84
CA GLU A 363 3.80 -19.85 33.13
C GLU A 363 4.94 -20.39 34.00
N GLU A 364 5.09 -21.70 34.05
CA GLU A 364 6.19 -22.36 34.78
C GLU A 364 7.56 -22.02 34.15
N GLY A 365 7.65 -22.10 32.82
CA GLY A 365 8.85 -21.69 32.08
C GLY A 365 9.23 -20.25 32.37
N LYS A 366 8.25 -19.33 32.36
CA LYS A 366 8.45 -17.94 32.68
C LYS A 366 8.91 -17.73 34.11
N GLN A 367 8.33 -18.44 35.10
CA GLN A 367 8.74 -18.37 36.49
C GLN A 367 10.18 -18.87 36.70
N GLN A 368 10.56 -19.99 36.06
CA GLN A 368 11.92 -20.51 36.13
C GLN A 368 12.94 -19.55 35.52
N ALA A 369 12.62 -18.95 34.37
CA ALA A 369 13.47 -17.95 33.73
C ALA A 369 13.60 -16.69 34.59
N GLN A 370 12.51 -16.24 35.20
CA GLN A 370 12.50 -15.05 36.04
C GLN A 370 13.32 -15.30 37.34
N GLU A 371 13.22 -16.45 37.94
CA GLU A 371 14.02 -16.81 39.11
C GLU A 371 15.52 -16.86 38.75
N PHE A 372 15.84 -17.49 37.63
CA PHE A 372 17.21 -17.51 37.11
C PHE A 372 17.75 -16.09 36.87
N TYR A 373 16.95 -15.21 36.26
CA TYR A 373 17.32 -13.83 36.05
C TYR A 373 17.54 -13.09 37.39
N ARG A 374 16.67 -13.30 38.39
CA ARG A 374 16.78 -12.69 39.72
C ARG A 374 18.09 -13.08 40.39
N GLN A 375 18.48 -14.33 40.28
CA GLN A 375 19.72 -14.87 40.89
C GLN A 375 21.00 -14.37 40.22
N ASN A 376 20.93 -14.12 38.90
CA ASN A 376 22.09 -13.70 38.08
C ASN A 376 21.99 -12.29 37.53
N LYS A 377 21.10 -11.45 38.11
CA LYS A 377 20.73 -10.15 37.54
C LYS A 377 21.93 -9.24 37.28
N ALA A 378 22.88 -9.13 38.23
CA ALA A 378 24.04 -8.26 38.08
C ALA A 378 24.91 -8.62 36.86
N ASP A 379 25.18 -9.92 36.67
CA ASP A 379 25.98 -10.43 35.54
C ASP A 379 25.20 -10.33 34.23
N MET A 380 23.88 -10.62 34.27
CA MET A 380 23.02 -10.59 33.08
C MET A 380 22.76 -9.15 32.59
N ASP A 381 22.74 -8.17 33.48
CA ASP A 381 22.56 -6.75 33.10
C ASP A 381 23.89 -6.07 32.73
N ALA A 382 25.04 -6.68 33.04
CA ALA A 382 26.34 -6.10 32.79
C ALA A 382 26.53 -5.67 31.31
N GLY A 383 26.90 -4.40 31.12
CA GLY A 383 27.08 -3.81 29.79
C GLY A 383 25.79 -3.48 29.03
N GLY A 384 24.62 -3.96 29.49
CA GLY A 384 23.32 -3.72 28.87
C GLY A 384 22.81 -2.29 29.10
N GLN A 385 22.19 -1.70 28.11
CA GLN A 385 21.57 -0.37 28.19
C GLN A 385 20.30 -0.31 27.35
N VAL A 386 19.21 0.21 27.93
CA VAL A 386 17.93 0.42 27.25
C VAL A 386 17.65 1.91 27.06
N ALA A 387 16.82 2.23 26.09
CA ALA A 387 16.42 3.60 25.79
C ALA A 387 15.43 4.18 26.83
N TRP A 388 14.68 3.32 27.53
CA TRP A 388 13.68 3.74 28.51
C TRP A 388 13.51 2.68 29.59
N GLU A 389 13.88 3.02 30.82
CA GLU A 389 13.83 2.11 31.96
C GLU A 389 12.40 1.77 32.44
N LEU A 390 11.43 2.60 32.09
CA LEU A 390 10.03 2.37 32.43
C LEU A 390 9.30 1.49 31.40
N ASP A 391 9.95 1.13 30.28
CA ASP A 391 9.38 0.31 29.21
C ASP A 391 9.52 -1.18 29.54
N LYS A 392 8.81 -1.63 30.56
CA LYS A 392 8.80 -3.02 31.02
C LYS A 392 7.40 -3.56 31.22
N LEU A 393 7.25 -4.87 31.08
CA LEU A 393 6.02 -5.54 31.45
C LEU A 393 5.83 -5.53 32.98
N PRO A 394 4.58 -5.52 33.48
CA PRO A 394 4.30 -5.42 34.93
C PRO A 394 4.92 -6.55 35.77
N ASP A 395 5.06 -7.72 35.19
CA ASP A 395 5.57 -8.95 35.82
C ASP A 395 7.08 -9.16 35.59
N GLU A 396 7.78 -8.24 34.95
CA GLU A 396 9.22 -8.28 34.72
C GLU A 396 9.97 -7.24 35.59
N LEU A 397 11.20 -7.57 35.95
CA LEU A 397 11.97 -6.77 36.91
C LEU A 397 12.57 -5.52 36.27
N THR A 398 13.04 -5.62 35.03
CA THR A 398 13.70 -4.53 34.32
C THR A 398 13.21 -4.42 32.88
N ALA A 399 13.39 -3.24 32.29
CA ALA A 399 13.12 -3.03 30.86
C ALA A 399 14.07 -3.86 29.98
N LEU A 400 15.33 -4.05 30.41
CA LEU A 400 16.27 -4.91 29.69
C LEU A 400 15.78 -6.36 29.65
N GLN A 401 15.28 -6.89 30.80
CA GLN A 401 14.67 -8.23 30.83
C GLN A 401 13.51 -8.33 29.84
N SER A 402 12.59 -7.33 29.83
CA SER A 402 11.45 -7.32 28.90
C SER A 402 11.91 -7.40 27.45
N MET A 403 12.89 -6.58 27.07
CA MET A 403 13.41 -6.58 25.69
C MET A 403 14.11 -7.88 25.33
N MET A 404 14.88 -8.48 26.25
CA MET A 404 15.58 -9.74 26.02
C MET A 404 14.61 -10.93 26.01
N THR A 405 13.54 -10.91 26.79
CA THR A 405 12.45 -11.90 26.72
C THR A 405 11.79 -11.90 25.33
N VAL A 406 11.45 -10.72 24.82
CA VAL A 406 10.91 -10.58 23.45
C VAL A 406 11.90 -11.10 22.41
N ARG A 407 13.19 -10.80 22.57
CA ARG A 407 14.25 -11.31 21.69
C ARG A 407 14.34 -12.84 21.70
N ALA A 408 14.18 -13.46 22.88
CA ALA A 408 14.24 -14.90 23.02
C ALA A 408 13.03 -15.61 22.41
N LEU A 409 11.83 -15.03 22.54
CA LEU A 409 10.58 -15.60 22.05
C LEU A 409 10.37 -15.38 20.55
N ASP A 410 10.68 -14.19 20.04
CA ASP A 410 10.54 -13.83 18.63
C ASP A 410 11.67 -12.88 18.21
N PRO A 411 12.83 -13.42 17.76
CA PRO A 411 13.97 -12.63 17.34
C PRO A 411 13.67 -11.72 16.13
N GLU A 412 12.74 -12.12 15.24
CA GLU A 412 12.38 -11.32 14.07
C GLU A 412 11.52 -10.12 14.47
N PHE A 413 10.51 -10.35 15.30
CA PHE A 413 9.70 -9.26 15.87
C PHE A 413 10.58 -8.30 16.66
N PHE A 414 11.52 -8.79 17.47
CA PHE A 414 12.46 -7.97 18.23
C PHE A 414 13.27 -7.05 17.30
N ARG A 415 13.87 -7.58 16.24
CA ARG A 415 14.64 -6.76 15.31
C ARG A 415 13.77 -5.68 14.65
N ARG A 416 12.63 -6.08 14.12
CA ARG A 416 11.74 -5.19 13.36
C ARG A 416 11.04 -4.17 14.26
N GLU A 417 10.29 -4.63 15.24
CA GLU A 417 9.41 -3.76 16.02
C GLU A 417 10.15 -3.06 17.18
N ILE A 418 11.13 -3.72 17.82
CA ILE A 418 11.83 -3.20 19.01
C ILE A 418 13.09 -2.44 18.61
N GLN A 419 13.88 -2.98 17.68
CA GLN A 419 15.13 -2.34 17.25
C GLN A 419 14.95 -1.47 15.98
N GLN A 420 13.77 -1.46 15.40
CA GLN A 420 13.49 -0.71 14.18
C GLN A 420 14.47 -1.04 13.04
N GLU A 421 14.89 -2.29 12.96
CA GLU A 421 15.78 -2.79 11.92
C GLU A 421 14.95 -3.55 10.89
N GLY A 422 14.87 -3.02 9.68
CA GLY A 422 14.25 -3.72 8.56
C GLY A 422 14.91 -5.08 8.39
N THR A 423 14.12 -6.14 8.39
CA THR A 423 14.64 -7.46 8.04
C THR A 423 15.08 -7.43 6.59
N ALA A 424 16.40 -7.45 6.37
CA ALA A 424 16.89 -7.94 5.09
C ALA A 424 16.28 -9.33 4.88
N PRO A 425 15.80 -9.65 3.68
CA PRO A 425 15.27 -10.97 3.41
C PRO A 425 16.29 -12.01 3.85
N VAL A 426 15.95 -12.75 4.91
CA VAL A 426 16.78 -13.87 5.37
C VAL A 426 16.80 -14.88 4.24
N ASN A 427 17.97 -15.14 3.68
CA ASN A 427 18.20 -16.22 2.73
C ASN A 427 18.02 -17.57 3.45
N SER A 428 16.77 -17.91 3.79
CA SER A 428 16.45 -19.17 4.46
C SER A 428 16.52 -20.40 3.56
N SER A 429 16.91 -20.27 2.29
CA SER A 429 17.14 -21.44 1.41
C SER A 429 17.74 -21.08 0.06
N GLY A 430 18.56 -20.14 -0.19
CA GLY A 430 19.22 -19.92 -1.49
C GLY A 430 18.29 -19.81 -2.73
N MET A 431 16.97 -19.86 -2.55
CA MET A 431 15.95 -19.83 -3.61
C MET A 431 15.04 -18.60 -3.54
N ARG A 432 15.26 -17.67 -2.61
CA ARG A 432 14.45 -16.45 -2.58
C ARG A 432 14.81 -15.55 -3.74
N LEU A 433 13.80 -15.15 -4.49
CA LEU A 433 13.95 -14.26 -5.63
C LEU A 433 14.03 -12.79 -5.16
N ASP A 434 14.90 -12.02 -5.81
CA ASP A 434 15.07 -10.59 -5.59
C ASP A 434 14.69 -9.80 -6.86
N THR A 435 13.88 -8.76 -6.72
CA THR A 435 13.36 -7.97 -7.85
C THR A 435 14.48 -7.35 -8.69
N THR A 436 15.53 -6.80 -8.05
CA THR A 436 16.66 -6.16 -8.76
C THR A 436 17.46 -7.21 -9.53
N ALA A 437 17.73 -8.36 -8.88
CA ALA A 437 18.43 -9.47 -9.54
C ALA A 437 17.63 -10.05 -10.73
N ILE A 438 16.30 -10.08 -10.64
CA ILE A 438 15.45 -10.49 -11.76
C ILE A 438 15.51 -9.46 -12.90
N LEU A 439 15.37 -8.16 -12.60
CA LEU A 439 15.41 -7.10 -13.59
C LEU A 439 16.75 -6.98 -14.32
N SER A 440 17.86 -7.38 -13.69
CA SER A 440 19.16 -7.43 -14.37
C SER A 440 19.27 -8.51 -15.47
N ARG A 441 18.24 -9.37 -15.63
CA ARG A 441 18.24 -10.52 -16.55
C ARG A 441 17.59 -10.23 -17.91
N LEU A 442 17.67 -9.03 -18.41
CA LEU A 442 17.08 -8.65 -19.71
C LEU A 442 17.80 -9.33 -20.87
N SER A 443 17.02 -9.91 -21.79
CA SER A 443 17.57 -10.65 -22.96
C SER A 443 18.09 -9.76 -24.06
N GLN A 444 17.76 -8.47 -24.06
CA GLN A 444 17.96 -7.53 -25.16
C GLN A 444 17.21 -7.89 -26.46
N ASN A 445 16.44 -8.97 -26.47
CA ASN A 445 15.57 -9.34 -27.60
C ASN A 445 14.29 -8.52 -27.57
N GLU A 446 13.81 -8.12 -28.73
CA GLU A 446 12.53 -7.45 -28.83
C GLU A 446 11.40 -8.31 -28.23
N ARG A 447 10.54 -7.71 -27.42
CA ARG A 447 9.40 -8.37 -26.80
C ARG A 447 8.46 -8.91 -27.89
N GLY A 448 8.00 -10.15 -27.75
CA GLY A 448 7.16 -10.83 -28.75
C GLY A 448 7.96 -11.53 -29.85
N ARG A 449 9.28 -11.46 -29.86
CA ARG A 449 10.14 -12.12 -30.86
C ARG A 449 10.76 -13.39 -30.29
N ILE A 450 10.50 -14.52 -30.94
CA ILE A 450 11.11 -15.81 -30.58
C ILE A 450 12.58 -15.85 -31.04
N PRO A 451 13.54 -16.19 -30.14
CA PRO A 451 14.93 -16.37 -30.53
C PRO A 451 15.10 -17.53 -31.51
N GLY A 452 16.01 -17.36 -32.51
CA GLY A 452 16.23 -18.36 -33.56
C GLY A 452 16.86 -19.68 -33.08
N ASN A 453 17.39 -19.73 -31.85
CA ASN A 453 17.96 -20.94 -31.22
C ASN A 453 16.93 -21.70 -30.36
N ALA A 454 15.69 -21.24 -30.28
CA ALA A 454 14.64 -21.92 -29.55
C ALA A 454 14.34 -23.30 -30.14
N SER A 455 14.32 -24.33 -29.31
CA SER A 455 13.93 -25.67 -29.70
C SER A 455 12.44 -25.95 -29.46
N HIS A 456 11.86 -25.28 -28.48
CA HIS A 456 10.44 -25.37 -28.11
C HIS A 456 9.88 -24.01 -27.67
N VAL A 457 8.60 -23.79 -27.95
CA VAL A 457 7.85 -22.62 -27.49
C VAL A 457 6.60 -23.08 -26.75
N THR A 458 6.42 -22.59 -25.53
CA THR A 458 5.29 -22.98 -24.67
C THR A 458 4.56 -21.78 -24.13
N ALA A 459 3.27 -21.94 -23.87
CA ALA A 459 2.45 -20.92 -23.23
C ALA A 459 1.66 -21.48 -22.04
N PHE A 460 1.31 -20.59 -21.15
CA PHE A 460 0.39 -20.86 -20.04
C PHE A 460 -0.65 -19.76 -19.95
N ILE A 461 -1.90 -20.16 -19.66
CA ILE A 461 -3.02 -19.26 -19.40
C ILE A 461 -3.53 -19.58 -18.00
N ASP A 462 -3.37 -18.62 -17.09
CA ASP A 462 -3.94 -18.65 -15.76
C ASP A 462 -5.32 -17.96 -15.78
N SER A 463 -6.34 -18.67 -15.34
CA SER A 463 -7.74 -18.29 -15.49
C SER A 463 -8.28 -17.69 -14.19
N SER A 464 -8.66 -16.42 -14.23
CA SER A 464 -9.43 -15.80 -13.15
C SER A 464 -10.79 -15.33 -13.65
N ASP A 465 -11.71 -15.01 -12.74
CA ASP A 465 -13.06 -14.58 -13.08
C ASP A 465 -13.12 -13.20 -13.77
N GLN A 466 -12.08 -12.40 -13.62
CA GLN A 466 -12.06 -11.03 -14.13
C GLN A 466 -11.19 -10.82 -15.35
N VAL A 467 -10.07 -11.55 -15.43
CA VAL A 467 -9.04 -11.38 -16.46
C VAL A 467 -8.27 -12.68 -16.63
N LEU A 468 -7.82 -12.98 -17.86
CA LEU A 468 -6.91 -14.10 -18.11
C LEU A 468 -5.47 -13.57 -18.10
N TRP A 469 -4.61 -14.22 -17.34
CA TRP A 469 -3.17 -13.93 -17.34
C TRP A 469 -2.47 -14.94 -18.25
N TRP A 470 -1.52 -14.48 -19.04
CA TRP A 470 -0.84 -15.37 -19.96
C TRP A 470 0.65 -15.05 -20.09
N MET A 471 1.42 -16.07 -20.48
CA MET A 471 2.83 -15.97 -20.76
C MET A 471 3.24 -16.94 -21.87
N VAL A 472 4.21 -16.50 -22.69
CA VAL A 472 4.87 -17.31 -23.71
C VAL A 472 6.36 -17.35 -23.42
N CYS A 473 6.94 -18.56 -23.39
CA CYS A 473 8.37 -18.79 -23.19
C CYS A 473 8.96 -19.61 -24.35
N ALA A 474 10.17 -19.26 -24.75
CA ALA A 474 10.98 -20.01 -25.71
C ALA A 474 12.13 -20.71 -24.97
N TRP A 475 12.41 -21.97 -25.32
CA TRP A 475 13.30 -22.84 -24.61
C TRP A 475 14.35 -23.46 -25.53
N GLU A 476 15.57 -23.57 -25.02
CA GLU A 476 16.61 -24.41 -25.59
C GLU A 476 16.58 -25.82 -24.98
N ARG A 477 17.33 -26.74 -25.56
CA ARG A 477 17.32 -28.16 -25.11
C ARG A 477 17.80 -28.38 -23.69
N ASP A 478 18.63 -27.49 -23.15
CA ASP A 478 19.21 -27.54 -21.82
C ASP A 478 18.39 -26.81 -20.75
N PHE A 479 17.16 -26.43 -21.09
CA PHE A 479 16.26 -25.61 -20.27
C PHE A 479 16.66 -24.14 -20.11
N SER A 480 17.69 -23.67 -20.83
CA SER A 480 17.88 -22.24 -21.01
C SER A 480 16.69 -21.66 -21.77
N GLY A 481 16.30 -20.44 -21.48
CA GLY A 481 15.13 -19.89 -22.15
C GLY A 481 15.01 -18.38 -22.00
N VAL A 482 13.98 -17.87 -22.72
CA VAL A 482 13.58 -16.47 -22.69
C VAL A 482 12.08 -16.38 -22.51
N ILE A 483 11.61 -15.51 -21.63
CA ILE A 483 10.22 -15.08 -21.66
C ILE A 483 10.05 -14.23 -22.92
N VAL A 484 9.24 -14.71 -23.85
CA VAL A 484 9.03 -14.03 -25.13
C VAL A 484 8.06 -12.88 -24.97
N ASP A 485 6.93 -13.16 -24.33
CA ASP A 485 5.88 -12.17 -24.07
C ASP A 485 4.96 -12.64 -22.93
N TYR A 486 4.25 -11.68 -22.34
CA TYR A 486 3.28 -11.91 -21.27
C TYR A 486 2.26 -10.78 -21.24
N GLY A 487 1.11 -11.02 -20.67
CA GLY A 487 0.08 -10.00 -20.59
C GLY A 487 -1.18 -10.49 -19.92
N THR A 488 -2.25 -9.73 -20.11
CA THR A 488 -3.61 -10.09 -19.71
C THR A 488 -4.57 -10.04 -20.90
N TRP A 489 -5.67 -10.76 -20.80
CA TRP A 489 -6.80 -10.56 -21.67
C TRP A 489 -8.07 -10.29 -20.82
N PRO A 490 -8.75 -9.14 -20.99
CA PRO A 490 -8.39 -8.02 -21.86
C PRO A 490 -7.08 -7.34 -21.46
N ASP A 491 -6.41 -6.74 -22.44
CA ASP A 491 -5.24 -5.90 -22.16
C ASP A 491 -5.65 -4.68 -21.34
N GLN A 492 -4.91 -4.37 -20.26
CA GLN A 492 -5.21 -3.27 -19.36
C GLN A 492 -4.77 -1.90 -19.89
N GLY A 493 -4.02 -1.86 -21.02
CA GLY A 493 -3.56 -0.62 -21.66
C GLY A 493 -2.56 0.21 -20.82
N ARG A 494 -2.02 -0.35 -19.74
CA ARG A 494 -1.05 0.29 -18.85
C ARG A 494 -0.03 -0.72 -18.34
N PRO A 495 1.22 -0.31 -18.08
CA PRO A 495 2.30 -1.23 -17.70
C PRO A 495 2.22 -1.69 -16.24
N ILE A 496 1.53 -0.95 -15.37
CA ILE A 496 1.40 -1.25 -13.93
C ILE A 496 -0.07 -1.26 -13.56
N PHE A 497 -0.52 -2.37 -13.00
CA PHE A 497 -1.89 -2.60 -12.52
C PHE A 497 -1.91 -3.80 -11.56
N TYR A 498 -2.95 -3.91 -10.75
CA TYR A 498 -3.16 -4.99 -9.79
C TYR A 498 -4.56 -5.56 -9.96
N LYS A 499 -4.83 -6.76 -9.42
CA LYS A 499 -6.18 -7.34 -9.42
C LYS A 499 -7.24 -6.42 -8.80
N SER A 500 -6.83 -5.59 -7.85
CA SER A 500 -7.72 -4.65 -7.17
C SER A 500 -8.16 -3.46 -8.02
N ASP A 501 -7.39 -3.12 -9.07
CA ASP A 501 -7.59 -1.89 -9.85
C ASP A 501 -7.69 -2.12 -11.38
N LEU A 502 -8.14 -3.30 -11.80
CA LEU A 502 -8.35 -3.65 -13.21
C LEU A 502 -9.28 -2.66 -13.92
N VAL A 503 -8.81 -2.10 -15.05
CA VAL A 503 -9.57 -1.15 -15.88
C VAL A 503 -10.54 -1.88 -16.78
N ARG A 504 -10.12 -3.00 -17.37
CA ARG A 504 -10.91 -3.82 -18.27
C ARG A 504 -11.09 -5.23 -17.70
N ARG A 505 -12.32 -5.75 -17.81
CA ARG A 505 -12.69 -7.08 -17.32
C ARG A 505 -13.37 -7.91 -18.39
N ILE A 506 -13.26 -9.23 -18.31
CA ILE A 506 -13.88 -10.20 -19.22
C ILE A 506 -15.37 -9.90 -19.45
N SER A 507 -16.10 -9.59 -18.40
CA SER A 507 -17.54 -9.28 -18.49
C SER A 507 -17.88 -8.04 -19.32
N GLN A 508 -16.93 -7.15 -19.54
CA GLN A 508 -17.11 -5.91 -20.30
C GLN A 508 -16.87 -6.10 -21.80
N GLU A 509 -16.12 -7.14 -22.18
CA GLU A 509 -15.71 -7.38 -23.59
C GLU A 509 -16.83 -8.01 -24.43
N LYS A 510 -17.87 -8.56 -23.80
CA LYS A 510 -19.06 -9.08 -24.48
C LYS A 510 -20.33 -8.61 -23.79
N PRO A 511 -20.75 -7.35 -24.02
CA PRO A 511 -21.92 -6.77 -23.37
C PRO A 511 -23.20 -7.59 -23.62
N GLY A 512 -23.99 -7.83 -22.58
CA GLY A 512 -25.24 -8.58 -22.65
C GLY A 512 -25.11 -10.12 -22.66
N ALA A 513 -23.87 -10.65 -22.66
CA ALA A 513 -23.64 -12.09 -22.53
C ALA A 513 -23.67 -12.52 -21.06
N SER A 514 -23.97 -13.78 -20.79
CA SER A 514 -23.76 -14.40 -19.50
C SER A 514 -22.25 -14.42 -19.17
N TRP A 515 -21.92 -14.58 -17.88
CA TRP A 515 -20.52 -14.69 -17.49
C TRP A 515 -19.82 -15.88 -18.17
N GLU A 516 -20.50 -17.01 -18.30
CA GLU A 516 -19.99 -18.20 -18.98
C GLU A 516 -19.68 -17.94 -20.46
N GLU A 517 -20.54 -17.22 -21.14
CA GLU A 517 -20.35 -16.86 -22.57
C GLU A 517 -19.19 -15.85 -22.72
N ALA A 518 -19.07 -14.87 -21.80
CA ALA A 518 -17.97 -13.92 -21.79
C ALA A 518 -16.63 -14.61 -21.49
N PHE A 519 -16.61 -15.53 -20.54
CA PHE A 519 -15.44 -16.34 -20.20
C PHE A 519 -15.00 -17.24 -21.36
N ALA A 520 -15.94 -17.91 -22.01
CA ALA A 520 -15.67 -18.74 -23.20
C ALA A 520 -15.13 -17.88 -24.36
N HIS A 521 -15.71 -16.71 -24.57
CA HIS A 521 -15.23 -15.75 -25.56
C HIS A 521 -13.80 -15.31 -25.28
N ALA A 522 -13.50 -14.94 -24.04
CA ALA A 522 -12.16 -14.52 -23.61
C ALA A 522 -11.09 -15.57 -23.93
N HIS A 523 -11.34 -16.81 -23.56
CA HIS A 523 -10.42 -17.90 -23.85
C HIS A 523 -10.23 -18.18 -25.35
N ASN A 524 -11.30 -18.10 -26.14
CA ASN A 524 -11.22 -18.31 -27.58
C ASN A 524 -10.45 -17.20 -28.30
N GLU A 525 -10.68 -15.94 -27.88
CA GLU A 525 -9.98 -14.79 -28.45
C GLU A 525 -8.50 -14.82 -28.09
N LEU A 526 -8.16 -15.03 -26.80
CA LEU A 526 -6.76 -15.13 -26.36
C LEU A 526 -6.04 -16.29 -27.06
N GLU A 527 -6.67 -17.47 -27.15
CA GLU A 527 -6.10 -18.62 -27.85
C GLU A 527 -5.81 -18.31 -29.31
N ARG A 528 -6.77 -17.69 -30.00
CA ARG A 528 -6.61 -17.29 -31.40
C ARG A 528 -5.47 -16.30 -31.57
N GLU A 529 -5.39 -15.29 -30.68
CA GLU A 529 -4.34 -14.30 -30.69
C GLU A 529 -2.96 -14.94 -30.45
N LEU A 530 -2.81 -15.80 -29.46
CA LEU A 530 -1.54 -16.46 -29.15
C LEU A 530 -1.06 -17.35 -30.30
N VAL A 531 -1.94 -18.17 -30.89
CA VAL A 531 -1.58 -19.05 -32.01
C VAL A 531 -1.27 -18.26 -33.29
N GLN A 532 -1.94 -17.14 -33.51
CA GLN A 532 -1.66 -16.26 -34.66
C GLN A 532 -0.33 -15.52 -34.50
N ARG A 533 -0.04 -15.02 -33.31
CA ARG A 533 1.21 -14.29 -33.02
C ARG A 533 2.44 -15.19 -32.88
N PHE A 534 2.24 -16.40 -32.40
CA PHE A 534 3.29 -17.39 -32.14
C PHE A 534 2.93 -18.74 -32.79
N PRO A 535 3.02 -18.87 -34.13
CA PRO A 535 2.69 -20.11 -34.81
C PRO A 535 3.58 -21.30 -34.44
N GLU A 536 4.76 -21.02 -33.84
CA GLU A 536 5.73 -22.01 -33.34
C GLU A 536 5.32 -22.62 -31.99
N LEU A 537 4.22 -22.20 -31.37
CA LEU A 537 3.76 -22.76 -30.10
C LEU A 537 3.57 -24.27 -30.18
N ASP A 538 4.32 -25.03 -29.38
CA ASP A 538 4.20 -26.50 -29.28
C ASP A 538 3.05 -26.90 -28.34
N LEU A 539 2.94 -26.22 -27.18
CA LEU A 539 2.01 -26.58 -26.12
C LEU A 539 1.50 -25.36 -25.34
N ILE A 540 0.20 -25.30 -25.13
CA ILE A 540 -0.48 -24.33 -24.27
C ILE A 540 -1.12 -25.10 -23.11
N LEU A 541 -0.76 -24.78 -21.87
CA LEU A 541 -1.47 -25.24 -20.68
C LEU A 541 -2.47 -24.19 -20.23
N LYS A 542 -3.69 -24.61 -19.90
CA LYS A 542 -4.76 -23.76 -19.33
C LYS A 542 -5.04 -24.23 -17.91
N ASP A 543 -4.92 -23.31 -16.94
CA ASP A 543 -5.22 -23.64 -15.54
C ASP A 543 -6.73 -23.84 -15.30
N TRP A 544 -7.06 -24.82 -14.47
CA TRP A 544 -8.41 -25.11 -13.99
C TRP A 544 -8.45 -25.36 -12.47
N SER A 545 -7.60 -24.66 -11.74
CA SER A 545 -7.43 -24.87 -10.29
C SER A 545 -8.68 -24.62 -9.48
N ASP A 546 -9.56 -23.74 -9.95
CA ASP A 546 -10.82 -23.47 -9.28
C ASP A 546 -11.86 -24.54 -9.65
N GLY A 547 -12.42 -25.22 -8.62
CA GLY A 547 -13.22 -26.43 -8.79
C GLY A 547 -14.43 -26.32 -9.73
N GLY A 548 -14.95 -25.10 -9.96
CA GLY A 548 -16.05 -24.82 -10.89
C GLY A 548 -15.61 -24.60 -12.35
N GLN A 549 -14.34 -24.32 -12.61
CA GLN A 549 -13.86 -23.98 -13.96
C GLN A 549 -13.49 -25.22 -14.80
N LYS A 550 -13.22 -26.36 -14.18
CA LYS A 550 -12.80 -27.56 -14.90
C LYS A 550 -13.71 -27.96 -16.07
N PRO A 551 -15.05 -28.11 -15.93
CA PRO A 551 -15.94 -28.50 -17.03
C PRO A 551 -15.96 -27.46 -18.16
N ARG A 552 -15.79 -26.19 -17.80
CA ARG A 552 -15.78 -25.06 -18.75
C ARG A 552 -14.51 -25.09 -19.61
N ILE A 553 -13.33 -25.25 -19.00
CA ILE A 553 -12.05 -25.37 -19.71
C ILE A 553 -12.04 -26.64 -20.56
N GLU A 554 -12.54 -27.76 -20.06
CA GLU A 554 -12.68 -29.02 -20.84
C GLU A 554 -13.56 -28.84 -22.08
N SER A 555 -14.72 -28.20 -21.92
CA SER A 555 -15.63 -27.89 -23.04
C SER A 555 -14.96 -27.00 -24.10
N GLN A 556 -14.23 -25.98 -23.69
CA GLN A 556 -13.51 -25.10 -24.61
C GLN A 556 -12.38 -25.82 -25.35
N VAL A 557 -11.57 -26.61 -24.65
CA VAL A 557 -10.48 -27.36 -25.26
C VAL A 557 -11.06 -28.38 -26.27
N SER A 558 -12.18 -29.02 -25.93
CA SER A 558 -12.86 -29.95 -26.85
C SER A 558 -13.35 -29.27 -28.12
N ALA A 559 -13.85 -28.05 -28.01
CA ALA A 559 -14.37 -27.26 -29.15
C ALA A 559 -13.27 -26.54 -29.93
N SER A 560 -12.06 -26.44 -29.41
CA SER A 560 -10.96 -25.69 -30.04
C SER A 560 -10.42 -26.39 -31.28
N ALA A 561 -10.18 -25.63 -32.35
CA ALA A 561 -9.44 -26.06 -33.53
C ALA A 561 -7.99 -26.42 -33.22
N ASN A 562 -7.42 -25.86 -32.15
CA ASN A 562 -6.05 -26.05 -31.69
C ASN A 562 -5.92 -27.11 -30.58
N ARG A 563 -6.95 -27.93 -30.33
CA ARG A 563 -7.01 -28.92 -29.24
C ARG A 563 -5.81 -29.85 -29.13
N SER A 564 -5.10 -30.11 -30.25
CA SER A 564 -3.89 -30.93 -30.25
C SER A 564 -2.71 -30.27 -29.49
N ARG A 565 -2.68 -28.94 -29.40
CA ARG A 565 -1.65 -28.15 -28.75
C ARG A 565 -2.08 -27.63 -27.37
N ILE A 566 -3.33 -27.87 -26.92
CA ILE A 566 -3.85 -27.32 -25.67
C ILE A 566 -4.18 -28.45 -24.71
N ARG A 567 -3.82 -28.26 -23.46
CA ARG A 567 -4.15 -29.18 -22.37
C ARG A 567 -4.64 -28.42 -21.13
N PRO A 568 -5.78 -28.83 -20.57
CA PRO A 568 -6.15 -28.39 -19.23
C PRO A 568 -5.10 -28.87 -18.22
N SER A 569 -4.76 -28.03 -17.24
CA SER A 569 -3.74 -28.33 -16.25
C SER A 569 -4.17 -27.93 -14.83
N LYS A 570 -3.63 -28.63 -13.82
CA LYS A 570 -3.81 -28.32 -12.41
C LYS A 570 -2.55 -28.57 -11.60
N GLY A 571 -2.15 -27.55 -10.85
CA GLY A 571 -1.14 -27.65 -9.82
C GLY A 571 -1.70 -28.28 -8.55
N PHE A 572 -0.92 -29.16 -7.93
CA PHE A 572 -1.19 -29.75 -6.61
C PHE A 572 0.00 -29.49 -5.70
N ALA A 573 -0.27 -29.26 -4.41
CA ALA A 573 0.74 -29.10 -3.37
C ALA A 573 0.70 -30.29 -2.38
N PRO A 574 1.26 -31.45 -2.72
CA PRO A 574 1.27 -32.57 -1.80
C PRO A 574 2.02 -32.23 -0.54
N ARG A 575 1.51 -32.66 0.62
CA ARG A 575 2.25 -32.55 1.89
C ARG A 575 3.54 -33.38 1.85
N PRO A 576 4.62 -32.95 2.54
CA PRO A 576 5.83 -33.74 2.67
C PRO A 576 5.54 -35.19 3.09
N GLY A 577 6.27 -36.15 2.53
CA GLY A 577 6.04 -37.57 2.78
C GLY A 577 4.91 -38.23 1.97
N ARG A 578 4.08 -37.45 1.28
CA ARG A 578 3.07 -38.01 0.38
C ARG A 578 3.68 -38.43 -0.95
N LYS A 579 3.03 -39.38 -1.60
CA LYS A 579 3.42 -39.87 -2.95
C LYS A 579 3.47 -38.69 -3.94
N PRO A 580 4.59 -38.47 -4.62
CA PRO A 580 4.71 -37.38 -5.62
C PRO A 580 3.67 -37.52 -6.75
N VAL A 581 3.27 -36.38 -7.36
CA VAL A 581 2.19 -36.31 -8.37
C VAL A 581 2.42 -37.28 -9.53
N HIS A 582 3.65 -37.40 -10.04
CA HIS A 582 3.98 -38.29 -11.15
C HIS A 582 3.83 -39.78 -10.83
N LEU A 583 3.71 -40.14 -9.54
CA LEU A 583 3.48 -41.50 -9.10
C LEU A 583 2.01 -41.79 -8.73
N TRP A 584 1.10 -40.84 -8.94
CA TRP A 584 -0.30 -41.03 -8.62
C TRP A 584 -0.96 -42.00 -9.61
N GLY A 585 -1.40 -43.12 -9.12
CA GLY A 585 -2.23 -44.10 -9.84
C GLY A 585 -1.51 -44.99 -10.85
N ASP A 586 -0.89 -46.04 -10.43
CA ASP A 586 0.07 -46.87 -11.13
C ASP A 586 -0.48 -47.81 -12.25
N GLN A 587 -1.74 -47.80 -12.62
CA GLN A 587 -2.30 -48.92 -13.41
C GLN A 587 -3.12 -48.58 -14.65
N HIS A 588 -2.98 -47.41 -15.31
CA HIS A 588 -3.69 -47.14 -16.51
C HIS A 588 -2.78 -46.91 -17.75
N ARG A 589 -3.08 -47.62 -18.84
CA ARG A 589 -2.31 -47.61 -20.11
C ARG A 589 -2.25 -46.26 -20.83
N ASP A 590 -3.15 -45.33 -20.48
CA ASP A 590 -3.27 -44.01 -21.12
C ASP A 590 -2.66 -42.87 -20.28
N ARG A 591 -1.56 -43.15 -19.60
CA ARG A 591 -0.84 -42.15 -18.77
C ARG A 591 0.59 -41.96 -19.22
N GLN A 592 1.00 -40.70 -19.31
CA GLN A 592 2.38 -40.30 -19.48
C GLN A 592 2.87 -39.63 -18.21
N THR A 593 4.11 -39.92 -17.83
CA THR A 593 4.72 -39.33 -16.62
C THR A 593 6.07 -38.75 -16.94
N GLY A 594 6.39 -37.63 -16.28
CA GLY A 594 7.69 -36.99 -16.33
C GLY A 594 8.11 -36.50 -14.97
N ALA A 595 9.12 -35.66 -14.90
CA ALA A 595 9.61 -35.11 -13.65
C ALA A 595 8.50 -34.30 -12.95
N TYR A 596 7.88 -34.90 -11.93
CA TYR A 596 6.85 -34.29 -11.07
C TYR A 596 5.57 -33.82 -11.79
N TRP A 597 5.29 -34.34 -12.97
CA TRP A 597 4.02 -34.17 -13.67
C TRP A 597 3.46 -35.50 -14.16
N LEU A 598 2.13 -35.52 -14.36
CA LEU A 598 1.37 -36.67 -14.84
C LEU A 598 0.34 -36.19 -15.85
N GLU A 599 0.33 -36.77 -17.04
CA GLU A 599 -0.70 -36.59 -18.05
C GLU A 599 -1.69 -37.76 -18.02
N LYS A 600 -2.99 -37.47 -17.98
CA LYS A 600 -4.10 -38.43 -18.05
C LYS A 600 -4.97 -38.12 -19.20
N ARG A 601 -5.38 -39.14 -19.94
CA ARG A 601 -6.40 -38.99 -21.00
C ARG A 601 -7.78 -39.39 -20.45
N SER A 602 -8.75 -38.49 -20.58
CA SER A 602 -10.13 -38.70 -20.19
C SER A 602 -11.03 -38.06 -21.24
N GLU A 603 -12.01 -38.81 -21.78
CA GLU A 603 -12.97 -38.32 -22.80
C GLU A 603 -12.32 -37.68 -24.02
N GLY A 604 -11.16 -38.18 -24.43
CA GLY A 604 -10.41 -37.62 -25.56
C GLY A 604 -9.55 -36.40 -25.28
N ILE A 605 -9.58 -35.87 -24.05
CA ILE A 605 -8.79 -34.72 -23.59
C ILE A 605 -7.62 -35.20 -22.78
N HIS A 606 -6.47 -34.58 -22.97
CA HIS A 606 -5.27 -34.78 -22.18
C HIS A 606 -5.19 -33.75 -21.03
N HIS A 607 -5.23 -34.22 -19.77
CA HIS A 607 -5.16 -33.42 -18.56
C HIS A 607 -3.80 -33.52 -17.92
N VAL A 608 -3.19 -32.40 -17.60
CA VAL A 608 -1.91 -32.33 -16.91
C VAL A 608 -2.09 -32.04 -15.42
N GLN A 609 -1.44 -32.86 -14.58
CA GLN A 609 -1.34 -32.66 -13.14
C GLN A 609 0.13 -32.53 -12.78
N TYR A 610 0.50 -31.55 -11.92
CA TYR A 610 1.88 -31.34 -11.57
C TYR A 610 2.04 -30.90 -10.10
N ASP A 611 3.26 -31.11 -9.54
CA ASP A 611 3.62 -30.67 -8.18
C ASP A 611 4.04 -29.20 -8.23
N VAL A 612 3.17 -28.31 -7.74
CA VAL A 612 3.39 -26.87 -7.81
C VAL A 612 4.61 -26.42 -6.99
N ASN A 613 4.84 -27.00 -5.81
CA ASN A 613 5.95 -26.58 -4.96
C ASN A 613 7.32 -26.94 -5.56
N ILE A 614 7.40 -28.11 -6.17
CA ILE A 614 8.63 -28.56 -6.84
C ILE A 614 8.87 -27.74 -8.10
N TRP A 615 7.83 -27.50 -8.91
CA TRP A 615 7.98 -26.72 -10.13
C TRP A 615 8.26 -25.23 -9.85
N LYS A 616 7.68 -24.65 -8.79
CA LYS A 616 8.07 -23.32 -8.31
C LYS A 616 9.55 -23.26 -7.91
N SER A 617 10.04 -24.30 -7.25
CA SER A 617 11.46 -24.39 -6.89
C SER A 617 12.36 -24.53 -8.11
N HIS A 618 11.94 -25.27 -9.15
CA HIS A 618 12.68 -25.38 -10.42
C HIS A 618 12.67 -24.02 -11.18
N ALA A 619 11.54 -23.36 -11.27
CA ALA A 619 11.41 -22.05 -11.91
C ALA A 619 12.27 -20.99 -11.19
N ALA A 620 12.26 -20.96 -9.86
CA ALA A 620 13.10 -20.04 -9.07
C ALA A 620 14.58 -20.27 -9.33
N ARG A 621 15.04 -21.54 -9.36
CA ARG A 621 16.44 -21.84 -9.67
C ARG A 621 16.86 -21.27 -11.03
N ARG A 622 16.04 -21.34 -12.05
CA ARG A 622 16.33 -20.80 -13.39
C ARG A 622 16.51 -19.30 -13.38
N LEU A 623 15.76 -18.60 -12.53
CA LEU A 623 15.87 -17.15 -12.37
C LEU A 623 17.07 -16.71 -11.51
N ILE A 624 17.71 -17.60 -10.75
CA ILE A 624 18.93 -17.29 -9.99
C ILE A 624 20.19 -17.91 -10.63
N THR A 625 20.03 -18.78 -11.64
CA THR A 625 21.16 -19.36 -12.39
C THR A 625 21.92 -18.26 -13.12
N THR A 626 23.25 -18.31 -13.09
CA THR A 626 24.11 -17.34 -13.76
C THR A 626 23.73 -17.21 -15.24
N ILE A 627 23.62 -15.99 -15.74
CA ILE A 627 23.29 -15.72 -17.14
C ILE A 627 24.36 -16.38 -18.04
N GLY A 628 23.91 -17.11 -19.06
CA GLY A 628 24.77 -17.89 -19.96
C GLY A 628 25.11 -19.31 -19.49
N ALA A 629 24.74 -19.68 -18.24
CA ALA A 629 24.83 -21.05 -17.79
C ALA A 629 23.56 -21.87 -18.19
N PRO A 630 23.67 -23.20 -18.35
CA PRO A 630 22.51 -24.06 -18.62
C PRO A 630 21.35 -23.84 -17.66
N SER A 631 20.13 -23.87 -18.16
CA SER A 631 18.89 -23.59 -17.45
C SER A 631 18.67 -22.14 -17.01
N ALA A 632 19.50 -21.17 -17.42
CA ALA A 632 19.25 -19.76 -17.13
C ALA A 632 18.09 -19.23 -17.97
N VAL A 633 17.21 -18.42 -17.36
CA VAL A 633 16.09 -17.78 -18.05
C VAL A 633 16.24 -16.26 -18.02
N LEU A 634 15.93 -15.62 -19.14
CA LEU A 634 15.99 -14.18 -19.35
C LEU A 634 14.59 -13.58 -19.51
N LEU A 635 14.46 -12.29 -19.17
CA LEU A 635 13.26 -11.50 -19.36
C LEU A 635 13.24 -10.87 -20.78
N PRO A 636 12.06 -10.51 -21.32
CA PRO A 636 11.96 -9.89 -22.63
C PRO A 636 12.44 -8.44 -22.63
N GLY A 637 12.99 -8.01 -23.76
CA GLY A 637 13.34 -6.62 -24.02
C GLY A 637 14.60 -6.12 -23.31
N SER A 638 14.75 -4.80 -23.31
CA SER A 638 15.87 -4.06 -22.71
C SER A 638 15.43 -3.03 -21.65
N ASP A 639 14.10 -2.89 -21.43
CA ASP A 639 13.53 -1.92 -20.50
C ASP A 639 13.17 -2.58 -19.16
N GLU A 640 13.86 -2.20 -18.10
CA GLU A 640 13.59 -2.65 -16.74
C GLU A 640 12.21 -2.20 -16.26
N ARG A 641 11.75 -1.00 -16.65
CA ARG A 641 10.47 -0.45 -16.20
C ARG A 641 9.29 -1.25 -16.74
N ALA A 642 9.40 -1.70 -18.00
CA ALA A 642 8.36 -2.54 -18.62
C ALA A 642 8.21 -3.91 -17.94
N ASN A 643 9.31 -4.43 -17.33
CA ASN A 643 9.32 -5.73 -16.67
C ASN A 643 9.15 -5.66 -15.14
N ARG A 644 8.94 -4.47 -14.58
CA ARG A 644 8.94 -4.27 -13.13
C ARG A 644 7.79 -5.00 -12.43
N LEU A 645 6.58 -4.92 -12.98
CA LEU A 645 5.43 -5.63 -12.44
C LEU A 645 5.58 -7.16 -12.57
N LEU A 646 6.17 -7.63 -13.68
CA LEU A 646 6.50 -9.05 -13.84
C LEU A 646 7.46 -9.54 -12.75
N ALA A 647 8.52 -8.79 -12.47
CA ALA A 647 9.47 -9.10 -11.41
C ALA A 647 8.80 -9.09 -10.02
N GLU A 648 7.81 -8.23 -9.80
CA GLU A 648 7.00 -8.24 -8.58
C GLU A 648 6.17 -9.52 -8.43
N HIS A 649 5.50 -9.98 -9.48
CA HIS A 649 4.79 -11.26 -9.46
C HIS A 649 5.75 -12.43 -9.17
N PHE A 650 6.98 -12.39 -9.70
CA PHE A 650 7.98 -13.44 -9.44
C PHE A 650 8.50 -13.46 -8.00
N THR A 651 8.49 -12.30 -7.32
CA THR A 651 8.90 -12.17 -5.92
C THR A 651 7.74 -12.17 -4.94
N SER A 652 6.53 -12.47 -5.41
CA SER A 652 5.30 -12.45 -4.60
C SER A 652 5.19 -13.62 -3.64
N GLU A 653 5.93 -14.70 -3.86
CA GLU A 653 5.92 -15.89 -3.01
C GLU A 653 7.30 -16.15 -2.40
N THR A 654 7.29 -16.80 -1.25
CA THR A 654 8.52 -17.21 -0.55
C THR A 654 8.53 -18.68 -0.25
N PRO A 655 9.67 -19.38 -0.46
CA PRO A 655 9.81 -20.77 -0.07
C PRO A 655 9.94 -20.91 1.46
N LYS A 656 9.15 -21.78 2.06
CA LYS A 656 9.23 -22.16 3.47
C LYS A 656 9.51 -23.63 3.62
N ALA A 657 10.40 -23.99 4.53
CA ALA A 657 10.55 -25.36 4.95
C ALA A 657 9.31 -25.79 5.75
N VAL A 658 8.70 -26.89 5.35
CA VAL A 658 7.55 -27.49 6.04
C VAL A 658 7.85 -28.94 6.40
N SER A 659 7.38 -29.37 7.57
CA SER A 659 7.56 -30.73 8.04
C SER A 659 6.19 -31.34 8.33
N TYR A 660 6.02 -32.61 7.96
CA TYR A 660 4.82 -33.39 8.23
C TYR A 660 5.20 -34.88 8.43
N ASP A 661 4.82 -35.47 9.55
CA ASP A 661 5.13 -36.88 9.91
C ASP A 661 6.61 -37.24 9.71
N GLY A 662 7.53 -36.35 10.11
CA GLY A 662 8.98 -36.57 9.99
C GLY A 662 9.57 -36.39 8.61
N ALA A 663 8.76 -36.14 7.58
CA ALA A 663 9.21 -35.76 6.24
C ALA A 663 9.27 -34.24 6.10
N THR A 664 10.35 -33.72 5.50
CA THR A 664 10.54 -32.31 5.24
C THR A 664 10.39 -32.00 3.74
N GLY A 665 9.89 -30.80 3.42
CA GLY A 665 9.75 -30.33 2.05
C GLY A 665 9.74 -28.82 2.01
N VAL A 666 9.51 -28.24 0.82
CA VAL A 666 9.36 -26.81 0.61
C VAL A 666 7.93 -26.54 0.18
N ALA A 667 7.26 -25.58 0.83
CA ALA A 667 6.02 -24.98 0.37
C ALA A 667 6.29 -23.54 -0.07
N TRP A 668 5.65 -23.11 -1.14
CA TRP A 668 5.69 -21.73 -1.59
C TRP A 668 4.44 -21.02 -1.06
N GLU A 669 4.64 -19.93 -0.31
CA GLU A 669 3.55 -19.16 0.28
C GLU A 669 3.49 -17.77 -0.30
N LEU A 670 2.30 -17.39 -0.75
CA LEU A 670 2.00 -16.06 -1.26
C LEU A 670 2.08 -15.03 -0.13
N LEU A 671 2.80 -13.97 -0.36
CA LEU A 671 2.85 -12.81 0.53
C LEU A 671 1.52 -12.05 0.47
N VAL A 672 1.02 -11.67 1.63
CA VAL A 672 -0.29 -11.01 1.76
C VAL A 672 -0.34 -9.73 0.92
N GLY A 673 -1.36 -9.60 0.09
CA GLY A 673 -1.57 -8.42 -0.75
C GLY A 673 -0.71 -8.35 -2.00
N ARG A 674 -0.11 -9.47 -2.42
CA ARG A 674 0.65 -9.57 -3.67
C ARG A 674 -0.11 -10.40 -4.70
N ASP A 675 0.05 -10.05 -5.96
CA ASP A 675 -0.42 -10.83 -7.10
C ASP A 675 0.70 -11.76 -7.58
N ASN A 676 0.38 -13.01 -7.95
CA ASN A 676 1.33 -14.04 -8.37
C ASN A 676 1.04 -14.65 -9.74
N ASP A 677 0.03 -14.18 -10.45
CA ASP A 677 -0.50 -14.85 -11.64
C ASP A 677 0.55 -15.08 -12.73
N TRP A 678 1.41 -14.09 -13.03
CA TRP A 678 2.51 -14.32 -13.98
C TRP A 678 3.60 -15.22 -13.44
N TRP A 679 3.74 -15.34 -12.10
CA TRP A 679 4.59 -16.36 -11.50
C TRP A 679 4.03 -17.76 -11.79
N ASP A 680 2.73 -17.97 -11.61
CA ASP A 680 2.06 -19.22 -11.92
C ASP A 680 2.09 -19.50 -13.43
N CYS A 681 1.94 -18.49 -14.30
CA CYS A 681 2.14 -18.61 -15.73
C CYS A 681 3.57 -19.08 -16.09
N PHE A 682 4.60 -18.51 -15.46
CA PHE A 682 5.98 -18.92 -15.69
C PHE A 682 6.22 -20.37 -15.26
N VAL A 683 5.71 -20.76 -14.08
CA VAL A 683 5.76 -22.15 -13.61
C VAL A 683 5.07 -23.09 -14.59
N GLY A 684 3.89 -22.75 -15.09
CA GLY A 684 3.16 -23.53 -16.08
C GLY A 684 3.90 -23.67 -17.42
N CYS A 685 4.58 -22.61 -17.91
CA CYS A 685 5.43 -22.67 -19.09
C CYS A 685 6.62 -23.65 -18.91
N ASN A 686 7.20 -23.71 -17.70
CA ASN A 686 8.26 -24.68 -17.38
C ASN A 686 7.73 -26.13 -17.40
N VAL A 687 6.52 -26.36 -16.86
CA VAL A 687 5.87 -27.68 -16.93
C VAL A 687 5.62 -28.07 -18.39
N ALA A 688 5.08 -27.18 -19.19
CA ALA A 688 4.85 -27.40 -20.61
C ALA A 688 6.15 -27.73 -21.38
N ALA A 689 7.24 -27.02 -21.10
CA ALA A 689 8.54 -27.31 -21.68
C ALA A 689 9.03 -28.74 -21.34
N SER A 690 8.88 -29.17 -20.08
CA SER A 690 9.21 -30.53 -19.69
C SER A 690 8.37 -31.60 -20.40
N ILE A 691 7.10 -31.32 -20.65
CA ILE A 691 6.21 -32.20 -21.43
C ILE A 691 6.67 -32.29 -22.89
N CYS A 692 7.16 -31.22 -23.47
CA CYS A 692 7.75 -31.18 -24.82
C CYS A 692 9.14 -31.85 -24.89
N GLY A 693 9.71 -32.30 -23.77
CA GLY A 693 10.98 -33.04 -23.73
C GLY A 693 12.20 -32.15 -23.50
N VAL A 694 12.05 -30.90 -23.14
CA VAL A 694 13.15 -30.02 -22.71
C VAL A 694 13.68 -30.52 -21.38
N GLY A 695 14.99 -30.70 -21.23
CA GLY A 695 15.61 -31.12 -19.97
C GLY A 695 17.12 -31.11 -19.97
N VAL A 696 17.71 -30.79 -18.82
CA VAL A 696 19.15 -30.90 -18.57
C VAL A 696 19.49 -32.36 -18.30
N ALA A 697 20.64 -32.83 -18.80
CA ALA A 697 21.10 -34.21 -18.61
C ALA A 697 21.11 -34.71 -17.16
N ASN A 698 21.25 -33.81 -16.20
CA ASN A 698 21.23 -34.12 -14.75
C ASN A 698 19.84 -34.18 -14.10
N GLU A 699 18.76 -33.78 -14.79
CA GLU A 699 17.39 -33.88 -14.27
C GLU A 699 16.74 -35.26 -14.60
N ARG A 700 17.45 -36.12 -15.34
CA ARG A 700 17.02 -37.51 -15.60
C ARG A 700 17.34 -38.41 -14.39
N THR A 701 16.77 -38.15 -13.26
CA THR A 701 16.74 -39.12 -12.18
C THR A 701 15.51 -40.00 -12.36
N GLY A 702 15.72 -41.18 -12.89
CA GLY A 702 14.72 -42.25 -12.75
C GLY A 702 14.32 -43.08 -13.96
N SER A 703 14.97 -43.01 -15.11
CA SER A 703 14.83 -44.12 -16.04
C SER A 703 15.78 -45.25 -15.60
N LYS A 704 15.25 -46.28 -14.96
CA LYS A 704 15.94 -47.56 -14.84
C LYS A 704 16.34 -47.98 -16.26
N GLN A 705 17.61 -47.82 -16.62
CA GLN A 705 18.19 -48.58 -17.71
C GLN A 705 17.89 -50.04 -17.44
N ARG A 706 17.05 -50.68 -18.28
CA ARG A 706 17.02 -52.13 -18.37
C ARG A 706 18.42 -52.56 -18.76
N ARG A 707 19.21 -53.02 -17.78
CA ARG A 707 20.41 -53.81 -18.05
C ARG A 707 19.88 -55.12 -18.66
N THR A 708 20.01 -55.27 -19.98
CA THR A 708 19.98 -56.56 -20.64
C THR A 708 21.29 -57.25 -20.22
N PHE A 709 21.17 -58.17 -19.26
CA PHE A 709 22.21 -59.13 -19.00
C PHE A 709 22.24 -60.10 -20.22
N ALA A 710 23.26 -59.98 -21.03
CA ALA A 710 23.67 -61.06 -21.94
C ALA A 710 24.31 -62.16 -21.08
N LEU A 711 23.66 -63.31 -21.01
CA LEU A 711 24.25 -64.51 -20.45
C LEU A 711 25.40 -64.97 -21.36
N PRO A 712 26.58 -65.32 -20.80
CA PRO A 712 27.66 -65.91 -21.60
C PRO A 712 27.27 -67.32 -22.03
N GLY A 713 27.64 -67.69 -23.21
CA GLY A 713 27.30 -68.89 -23.92
C GLY A 713 27.39 -70.17 -23.14
N GLY A 714 26.31 -70.96 -23.20
CA GLY A 714 26.29 -72.38 -22.84
C GLY A 714 26.72 -73.21 -24.05
N VAL A 715 27.71 -74.00 -23.80
CA VAL A 715 28.27 -75.00 -24.72
C VAL A 715 27.22 -76.12 -24.93
N ARG A 716 27.19 -76.65 -26.12
CA ARG A 716 26.40 -77.80 -26.57
C ARG A 716 26.64 -79.04 -25.69
N GLY A 717 25.60 -79.76 -25.50
CA GLY A 717 25.52 -81.18 -25.26
C GLY A 717 24.13 -81.68 -25.65
#